data_41e0a8eb37c26b45c049c997062db266
#
_entry.id   41e0a8eb37c26b45c049c997062db266
#
_cell.length_a   1.000
_cell.length_b   1.000
_cell.length_c   1.000
_cell.angle_alpha   90.00
_cell.angle_beta   90.00
_cell.angle_gamma   90.00
#
_symmetry.space_group_name_H-M   'P 1'
#
loop_
_entity.id
_entity.type
_entity.pdbx_description
1 polymer ?
#
loop_
_entity_poly.entity_id
_entity_poly.type
_entity_poly.pdbx_seq_one_letter_code
_entity_poly.pdbx_strand_id
1 'polypeptide(L)'
;CEGIASYGAAQLNCEEAWLVQKFARSLGVVQIDNQTRVCHSSTVSGLAPSFGRGSMTSHWCDFQNADVIMTIGSNNVENHPLSSRWCHRAVDRGAKWIVVDPRFTRTASQADMYAPIRPGTDIAFFGGMIHYILEKKLYQKEYVMNYTNATFLIDPSYKFDVADGLFSGWDEKEKAYSNKTWMYQTEKVIPWSTEPGAPGAWADNPGVPKFNHPALKVPKKDASLQDPNCVLNLLAKHYDRYTLQKVSEVTGIKPELLEEVYKTYAASGAPEKSGTILYALGQTQHSYGSQNCRAMCIIQLLLGNVGVAGGGINALRGEPNVQGSTDVGATMDYAPGYLAWPIQQNHPTLDAYLSKETYADGYYMNKPKFMVSMLKEWYGDNATAENNYCYDLLPKRSLKHNDSTIPTFHYMAENQIKGYLVWGMNPAHSEPNTKYCREVLGKLDWMIVADWFATETATFWKAPGMKPEEIQTTVYMLPAALIYEKEGSIANSGRWLQWRQKAVEPAGQAKSDFEIMSRLFHRIAQLYRQEGGVNPDQITKVNWDYRNPQGQLDIKAVAHAINGYSTKTGKLLKGYGELTADGDTACGMWIYGGYFNNENEKWDAMAQPCTRRSLADPSGLGLYSEFSFSWPANRRILYNRASADMNGKPWNPNKMLVEWDGSRWINNDVGDFVETRVEDGKVVPVPPNNKAFFMTWEQDARLFSYPMKDGPLPEHYEPYESPTKNVMNGRQDSPMVQFTKWKESVKRGNSEEFPIVATSYSVCEHWQSGTQTRNIPWLVEIMPRPFVEIS
;
A
#
# COMPACT_ATOMS: atom_id res chain seq x y z
N CYS A 1 0.69 24.65 -6.92
CA CYS A 1 -0.45 25.49 -6.51
C CYS A 1 -0.99 24.99 -5.19
N GLU A 2 -0.76 25.74 -4.12
CA GLU A 2 -1.18 25.36 -2.77
C GLU A 2 -2.68 25.67 -2.52
N GLY A 3 -3.33 26.38 -3.43
CA GLY A 3 -4.74 26.79 -3.30
C GLY A 3 -5.77 25.82 -3.91
N ILE A 4 -5.33 24.64 -4.40
CA ILE A 4 -6.20 23.65 -5.03
C ILE A 4 -5.92 22.28 -4.45
N ALA A 5 -6.98 21.48 -4.18
CA ALA A 5 -6.89 20.08 -3.87
C ALA A 5 -7.52 19.21 -4.97
N SER A 6 -7.05 17.99 -5.15
CA SER A 6 -7.59 17.05 -6.14
C SER A 6 -7.66 15.64 -5.56
N TYR A 7 -8.87 15.11 -5.42
CA TYR A 7 -9.10 13.78 -4.84
C TYR A 7 -9.84 12.88 -5.81
N GLY A 8 -9.32 11.63 -5.92
CA GLY A 8 -9.85 10.63 -6.82
C GLY A 8 -10.40 9.39 -6.12
N ALA A 9 -11.38 8.75 -6.75
CA ALA A 9 -11.95 7.51 -6.25
C ALA A 9 -11.04 6.30 -6.53
N ALA A 10 -11.08 5.34 -5.64
CA ALA A 10 -10.49 4.02 -5.85
C ALA A 10 -11.37 3.10 -6.76
N GLN A 11 -12.41 3.63 -7.35
CA GLN A 11 -13.23 2.99 -8.40
C GLN A 11 -12.81 3.38 -9.81
N LEU A 12 -12.03 4.44 -9.98
CA LEU A 12 -11.43 4.81 -11.26
C LEU A 12 -10.59 3.65 -11.82
N ASN A 13 -10.49 3.54 -13.13
CA ASN A 13 -9.52 2.64 -13.74
C ASN A 13 -8.08 3.05 -13.39
N CYS A 14 -7.12 2.15 -13.51
CA CYS A 14 -5.70 2.47 -13.27
C CYS A 14 -5.23 3.63 -14.14
N GLU A 15 -5.63 3.63 -15.40
CA GLU A 15 -5.30 4.66 -16.39
C GLU A 15 -5.89 6.02 -16.00
N GLU A 16 -7.16 6.05 -15.59
CA GLU A 16 -7.81 7.27 -15.12
C GLU A 16 -7.21 7.79 -13.81
N ALA A 17 -6.95 6.91 -12.85
CA ALA A 17 -6.31 7.30 -11.57
C ALA A 17 -4.88 7.83 -11.79
N TRP A 18 -4.12 7.25 -12.74
CA TRP A 18 -2.82 7.76 -13.15
C TRP A 18 -2.92 9.15 -13.78
N LEU A 19 -3.94 9.40 -14.60
CA LEU A 19 -4.19 10.70 -15.19
C LEU A 19 -4.65 11.74 -14.16
N VAL A 20 -5.45 11.37 -13.16
CA VAL A 20 -5.84 12.29 -12.06
C VAL A 20 -4.62 12.92 -11.42
N GLN A 21 -3.63 12.09 -11.07
CA GLN A 21 -2.43 12.62 -10.46
C GLN A 21 -1.57 13.41 -11.45
N LYS A 22 -1.39 12.95 -12.70
CA LYS A 22 -0.65 13.68 -13.74
C LYS A 22 -1.31 15.05 -14.02
N PHE A 23 -2.64 15.09 -14.14
CA PHE A 23 -3.42 16.32 -14.33
C PHE A 23 -3.21 17.30 -13.18
N ALA A 24 -3.46 16.86 -11.95
CA ALA A 24 -3.32 17.72 -10.77
C ALA A 24 -1.88 18.23 -10.60
N ARG A 25 -0.88 17.35 -10.75
CA ARG A 25 0.54 17.73 -10.65
C ARG A 25 0.95 18.73 -11.74
N SER A 26 0.44 18.59 -12.97
CA SER A 26 0.70 19.56 -14.04
C SER A 26 0.12 20.95 -13.76
N LEU A 27 -0.94 21.03 -12.97
CA LEU A 27 -1.47 22.29 -12.45
C LEU A 27 -0.70 22.83 -11.23
N GLY A 28 0.34 22.12 -10.78
CA GLY A 28 1.13 22.50 -9.62
C GLY A 28 0.49 22.10 -8.27
N VAL A 29 -0.55 21.25 -8.28
CA VAL A 29 -1.25 20.79 -7.08
C VAL A 29 -0.41 19.77 -6.33
N VAL A 30 -0.27 19.93 -5.02
CA VAL A 30 0.41 19.00 -4.12
C VAL A 30 -0.55 18.25 -3.21
N GLN A 31 -1.71 18.80 -2.92
CA GLN A 31 -2.79 18.19 -2.16
C GLN A 31 -3.55 17.19 -3.05
N ILE A 32 -3.03 15.98 -3.16
CA ILE A 32 -3.64 14.89 -3.92
C ILE A 32 -3.81 13.71 -3.00
N ASP A 33 -5.01 13.12 -2.97
CA ASP A 33 -5.24 11.89 -2.22
C ASP A 33 -6.38 11.07 -2.85
N ASN A 34 -6.62 9.89 -2.28
CA ASN A 34 -7.73 9.04 -2.67
C ASN A 34 -8.32 8.31 -1.46
N GLN A 35 -9.40 7.57 -1.67
CA GLN A 35 -10.12 6.84 -0.61
C GLN A 35 -9.26 5.84 0.17
N THR A 36 -8.13 5.40 -0.36
CA THR A 36 -7.20 4.53 0.35
C THR A 36 -6.71 5.16 1.65
N ARG A 37 -6.66 6.50 1.73
CA ARG A 37 -6.23 7.23 2.93
C ARG A 37 -7.05 6.86 4.15
N VAL A 38 -8.36 6.79 4.03
CA VAL A 38 -9.30 6.45 5.11
C VAL A 38 -9.65 4.96 5.15
N CYS A 39 -9.05 4.15 4.26
CA CYS A 39 -9.29 2.71 4.15
C CYS A 39 -8.07 1.91 4.58
N HIS A 40 -7.11 1.68 3.68
CA HIS A 40 -5.94 0.82 3.86
C HIS A 40 -4.60 1.55 3.80
N SER A 41 -4.55 2.86 4.09
CA SER A 41 -3.26 3.56 4.22
C SER A 41 -2.38 2.94 5.31
N SER A 42 -2.98 2.46 6.39
CA SER A 42 -2.30 1.73 7.47
C SER A 42 -1.63 0.43 6.98
N THR A 43 -2.21 -0.24 5.97
CA THR A 43 -1.56 -1.40 5.32
C THR A 43 -0.23 -0.99 4.69
N VAL A 44 -0.22 0.09 3.91
CA VAL A 44 1.01 0.55 3.25
C VAL A 44 2.05 0.97 4.28
N SER A 45 1.66 1.77 5.29
CA SER A 45 2.57 2.23 6.34
C SER A 45 3.02 1.16 7.32
N GLY A 46 2.32 0.03 7.43
CA GLY A 46 2.73 -1.12 8.26
C GLY A 46 3.58 -2.14 7.50
N LEU A 47 3.17 -2.50 6.26
CA LEU A 47 3.87 -3.52 5.48
C LEU A 47 5.14 -2.98 4.80
N ALA A 48 5.13 -1.75 4.30
CA ALA A 48 6.30 -1.19 3.62
C ALA A 48 7.54 -1.12 4.53
N PRO A 49 7.48 -0.68 5.78
CA PRO A 49 8.61 -0.76 6.69
C PRO A 49 9.07 -2.18 7.03
N SER A 50 8.19 -3.18 6.85
CA SER A 50 8.50 -4.60 7.10
C SER A 50 9.15 -5.29 5.91
N PHE A 51 8.61 -5.07 4.70
CA PHE A 51 8.98 -5.80 3.47
C PHE A 51 9.51 -4.89 2.36
N GLY A 52 9.50 -3.59 2.57
CA GLY A 52 9.75 -2.58 1.53
C GLY A 52 8.50 -2.19 0.74
N ARG A 53 7.35 -2.85 0.95
CA ARG A 53 6.10 -2.59 0.21
C ARG A 53 4.83 -2.90 0.99
N GLY A 54 3.76 -2.19 0.61
CA GLY A 54 2.46 -2.24 1.25
C GLY A 54 1.37 -2.91 0.42
N SER A 55 1.59 -4.14 -0.09
CA SER A 55 0.55 -4.88 -0.79
C SER A 55 0.31 -6.26 -0.17
N MET A 56 -0.84 -6.87 -0.48
CA MET A 56 -1.10 -8.28 -0.18
C MET A 56 0.07 -9.14 -0.69
N THR A 57 0.65 -9.97 0.17
CA THR A 57 1.83 -10.75 -0.20
C THR A 57 1.49 -12.03 -0.97
N SER A 58 0.24 -12.46 -0.91
CA SER A 58 -0.32 -13.59 -1.64
C SER A 58 -1.44 -13.14 -2.58
N HIS A 59 -2.37 -14.00 -2.95
CA HIS A 59 -3.56 -13.68 -3.74
C HIS A 59 -4.74 -14.60 -3.36
N TRP A 60 -5.93 -14.30 -3.89
CA TRP A 60 -7.16 -14.96 -3.48
C TRP A 60 -7.12 -16.50 -3.56
N CYS A 61 -6.64 -17.06 -4.67
CA CYS A 61 -6.65 -18.50 -4.89
C CYS A 61 -5.67 -19.24 -3.97
N ASP A 62 -4.65 -18.56 -3.48
CA ASP A 62 -3.62 -19.14 -2.62
C ASP A 62 -4.14 -19.48 -1.21
N PHE A 63 -5.22 -18.85 -0.76
CA PHE A 63 -5.83 -19.18 0.55
C PHE A 63 -6.18 -20.66 0.67
N GLN A 64 -6.48 -21.32 -0.45
CA GLN A 64 -6.73 -22.77 -0.45
C GLN A 64 -5.52 -23.60 0.00
N ASN A 65 -4.32 -23.08 -0.08
CA ASN A 65 -3.09 -23.80 0.29
C ASN A 65 -2.73 -23.66 1.77
N ALA A 66 -3.45 -22.83 2.55
CA ALA A 66 -3.19 -22.63 3.96
C ALA A 66 -3.52 -23.86 4.80
N ASP A 67 -2.72 -24.14 5.83
CA ASP A 67 -3.01 -25.13 6.88
C ASP A 67 -3.75 -24.49 8.05
N VAL A 68 -3.57 -23.18 8.26
CA VAL A 68 -4.31 -22.36 9.23
C VAL A 68 -4.67 -21.02 8.60
N ILE A 69 -5.90 -20.60 8.79
CA ILE A 69 -6.40 -19.29 8.37
C ILE A 69 -6.78 -18.50 9.62
N MET A 70 -6.32 -17.27 9.72
CA MET A 70 -6.81 -16.31 10.71
C MET A 70 -7.49 -15.14 9.99
N THR A 71 -8.77 -14.94 10.21
CA THR A 71 -9.49 -13.72 9.80
C THR A 71 -9.64 -12.82 11.01
N ILE A 72 -9.14 -11.58 10.93
CA ILE A 72 -9.20 -10.63 12.02
C ILE A 72 -9.68 -9.26 11.52
N GLY A 73 -10.69 -8.70 12.17
CA GLY A 73 -11.27 -7.41 11.80
C GLY A 73 -11.80 -7.37 10.36
N SER A 74 -12.38 -8.49 9.92
CA SER A 74 -12.97 -8.65 8.59
C SER A 74 -14.11 -9.68 8.60
N ASN A 75 -15.15 -9.40 7.81
CA ASN A 75 -16.27 -10.32 7.59
C ASN A 75 -16.28 -10.81 6.12
N ASN A 76 -15.24 -11.54 5.73
CA ASN A 76 -14.97 -11.85 4.33
C ASN A 76 -16.00 -12.79 3.68
N VAL A 77 -16.75 -13.56 4.43
CA VAL A 77 -17.87 -14.38 3.89
C VAL A 77 -18.96 -13.47 3.32
N GLU A 78 -19.21 -12.31 3.92
CA GLU A 78 -20.18 -11.33 3.42
C GLU A 78 -19.58 -10.32 2.44
N ASN A 79 -18.47 -9.69 2.81
CA ASN A 79 -17.94 -8.57 2.02
C ASN A 79 -16.97 -8.97 0.90
N HIS A 80 -16.42 -10.20 0.96
CA HIS A 80 -15.53 -10.77 -0.07
C HIS A 80 -15.89 -12.23 -0.39
N PRO A 81 -17.14 -12.52 -0.75
CA PRO A 81 -17.64 -13.91 -0.87
C PRO A 81 -16.86 -14.76 -1.87
N LEU A 82 -16.35 -14.14 -2.93
CA LEU A 82 -15.54 -14.86 -3.92
C LEU A 82 -14.18 -15.30 -3.37
N SER A 83 -13.64 -14.60 -2.37
CA SER A 83 -12.42 -15.01 -1.68
C SER A 83 -12.67 -16.12 -0.67
N SER A 84 -13.81 -16.08 0.01
CA SER A 84 -14.13 -17.04 1.08
C SER A 84 -14.23 -18.48 0.57
N ARG A 85 -14.63 -18.69 -0.70
CA ARG A 85 -14.63 -20.03 -1.30
C ARG A 85 -13.25 -20.71 -1.28
N TRP A 86 -12.17 -19.94 -1.31
CA TRP A 86 -10.81 -20.47 -1.23
C TRP A 86 -10.44 -20.83 0.21
N CYS A 87 -10.99 -20.09 1.18
CA CYS A 87 -10.89 -20.47 2.60
C CYS A 87 -11.63 -21.78 2.85
N HIS A 88 -12.84 -21.94 2.35
CA HIS A 88 -13.58 -23.22 2.47
C HIS A 88 -12.84 -24.39 1.83
N ARG A 89 -12.19 -24.19 0.67
CA ARG A 89 -11.37 -25.24 0.07
C ARG A 89 -10.17 -25.66 0.93
N ALA A 90 -9.61 -24.73 1.72
CA ALA A 90 -8.59 -25.08 2.69
C ALA A 90 -9.19 -25.89 3.85
N VAL A 91 -10.33 -25.46 4.38
CA VAL A 91 -11.05 -26.19 5.46
C VAL A 91 -11.45 -27.59 5.01
N ASP A 92 -11.96 -27.75 3.79
CA ASP A 92 -12.29 -29.07 3.20
C ASP A 92 -11.06 -30.00 3.12
N ARG A 93 -9.85 -29.44 3.14
CA ARG A 93 -8.57 -30.17 3.18
C ARG A 93 -7.99 -30.30 4.58
N GLY A 94 -8.72 -29.89 5.61
CA GLY A 94 -8.34 -30.02 7.01
C GLY A 94 -7.66 -28.81 7.64
N ALA A 95 -7.62 -27.66 6.94
CA ALA A 95 -7.14 -26.42 7.53
C ALA A 95 -8.03 -25.96 8.69
N LYS A 96 -7.44 -25.28 9.66
CA LYS A 96 -8.18 -24.65 10.75
C LYS A 96 -8.46 -23.18 10.41
N TRP A 97 -9.69 -22.74 10.66
CA TRP A 97 -10.10 -21.34 10.47
C TRP A 97 -10.40 -20.68 11.81
N ILE A 98 -9.65 -19.63 12.13
CA ILE A 98 -9.77 -18.83 13.34
C ILE A 98 -10.36 -17.47 12.94
N VAL A 99 -11.35 -16.99 13.69
CA VAL A 99 -11.90 -15.63 13.52
C VAL A 99 -11.75 -14.84 14.82
N VAL A 100 -11.15 -13.65 14.71
CA VAL A 100 -11.00 -12.71 15.83
C VAL A 100 -11.74 -11.42 15.46
N ASP A 101 -12.84 -11.14 16.13
CA ASP A 101 -13.70 -10.01 15.83
C ASP A 101 -14.55 -9.66 17.06
N PRO A 102 -14.87 -8.39 17.32
CA PRO A 102 -15.80 -8.03 18.42
C PRO A 102 -17.19 -8.61 18.22
N ARG A 103 -17.63 -8.78 16.97
CA ARG A 103 -18.95 -9.28 16.60
C ARG A 103 -18.87 -10.73 16.12
N PHE A 104 -19.84 -11.57 16.49
CA PHE A 104 -20.02 -12.89 15.90
C PHE A 104 -20.62 -12.75 14.50
N THR A 105 -19.74 -12.65 13.51
CA THR A 105 -20.07 -12.41 12.10
C THR A 105 -20.46 -13.69 11.36
N ARG A 106 -20.94 -13.58 10.11
CA ARG A 106 -21.12 -14.75 9.25
C ARG A 106 -19.81 -15.47 8.97
N THR A 107 -18.68 -14.76 8.94
CA THR A 107 -17.37 -15.41 8.87
C THR A 107 -17.09 -16.23 10.14
N ALA A 108 -17.38 -15.67 11.30
CA ALA A 108 -17.22 -16.39 12.58
C ALA A 108 -18.08 -17.66 12.66
N SER A 109 -19.28 -17.64 12.06
CA SER A 109 -20.17 -18.84 12.02
C SER A 109 -19.65 -19.96 11.13
N GLN A 110 -18.64 -19.72 10.30
CA GLN A 110 -18.01 -20.72 9.43
C GLN A 110 -16.64 -21.18 9.95
N ALA A 111 -16.16 -20.59 11.02
CA ALA A 111 -14.83 -20.85 11.58
C ALA A 111 -14.85 -22.01 12.58
N ASP A 112 -13.70 -22.68 12.75
CA ASP A 112 -13.49 -23.65 13.83
C ASP A 112 -13.40 -22.97 15.20
N MET A 113 -12.89 -21.72 15.24
CA MET A 113 -12.63 -20.99 16.47
C MET A 113 -13.03 -19.53 16.33
N TYR A 114 -13.76 -19.01 17.33
CA TYR A 114 -14.09 -17.59 17.41
C TYR A 114 -13.58 -16.99 18.72
N ALA A 115 -12.83 -15.90 18.62
CA ALA A 115 -12.31 -15.15 19.76
C ALA A 115 -12.90 -13.73 19.75
N PRO A 116 -13.84 -13.41 20.69
CA PRO A 116 -14.41 -12.07 20.83
C PRO A 116 -13.39 -11.13 21.46
N ILE A 117 -12.92 -10.15 20.68
CA ILE A 117 -11.90 -9.18 21.11
C ILE A 117 -12.54 -7.84 21.47
N ARG A 118 -12.11 -7.19 22.55
CA ARG A 118 -12.46 -5.80 22.81
C ARG A 118 -11.88 -4.90 21.72
N PRO A 119 -12.68 -4.03 21.04
CA PRO A 119 -12.18 -3.12 20.02
C PRO A 119 -10.97 -2.31 20.49
N GLY A 120 -9.97 -2.18 19.63
CA GLY A 120 -8.76 -1.41 19.89
C GLY A 120 -7.69 -2.11 20.73
N THR A 121 -7.79 -3.42 20.94
CA THR A 121 -6.80 -4.20 21.71
C THR A 121 -5.99 -5.17 20.86
N ASP A 122 -5.98 -4.96 19.56
CA ASP A 122 -5.36 -5.83 18.57
C ASP A 122 -3.86 -6.01 18.80
N ILE A 123 -3.13 -4.94 19.15
CA ILE A 123 -1.69 -5.05 19.43
C ILE A 123 -1.44 -5.88 20.70
N ALA A 124 -2.32 -5.80 21.71
CA ALA A 124 -2.20 -6.65 22.89
C ALA A 124 -2.40 -8.12 22.53
N PHE A 125 -3.40 -8.44 21.69
CA PHE A 125 -3.65 -9.78 21.19
C PHE A 125 -2.44 -10.31 20.38
N PHE A 126 -1.93 -9.54 19.45
CA PHE A 126 -0.76 -9.93 18.64
C PHE A 126 0.52 -9.99 19.47
N GLY A 127 0.70 -9.07 20.42
CA GLY A 127 1.83 -9.08 21.35
C GLY A 127 1.89 -10.35 22.18
N GLY A 128 0.72 -10.82 22.66
CA GLY A 128 0.60 -12.10 23.34
C GLY A 128 0.96 -13.29 22.46
N MET A 129 0.55 -13.27 21.20
CA MET A 129 0.91 -14.30 20.22
C MET A 129 2.41 -14.29 19.93
N ILE A 130 3.03 -13.12 19.76
CA ILE A 130 4.49 -12.97 19.58
C ILE A 130 5.22 -13.51 20.81
N HIS A 131 4.80 -13.14 22.02
CA HIS A 131 5.34 -13.66 23.27
C HIS A 131 5.27 -15.20 23.31
N TYR A 132 4.09 -15.78 23.06
CA TYR A 132 3.86 -17.23 23.05
C TYR A 132 4.77 -17.95 22.07
N ILE A 133 4.91 -17.44 20.83
CA ILE A 133 5.78 -18.02 19.80
C ILE A 133 7.24 -18.01 20.25
N LEU A 134 7.71 -16.91 20.82
CA LEU A 134 9.11 -16.74 21.25
C LEU A 134 9.42 -17.56 22.51
N GLU A 135 8.55 -17.52 23.52
CA GLU A 135 8.70 -18.30 24.77
C GLU A 135 8.74 -19.80 24.51
N LYS A 136 7.82 -20.30 23.69
CA LYS A 136 7.73 -21.71 23.35
C LYS A 136 8.68 -22.13 22.20
N LYS A 137 9.47 -21.17 21.64
CA LYS A 137 10.41 -21.38 20.53
C LYS A 137 9.75 -22.00 19.28
N LEU A 138 8.52 -21.57 18.97
CA LEU A 138 7.72 -22.08 17.84
C LEU A 138 8.02 -21.37 16.52
N TYR A 139 8.95 -20.44 16.49
CA TYR A 139 9.35 -19.74 15.27
C TYR A 139 10.18 -20.63 14.35
N GLN A 140 10.02 -20.44 13.04
CA GLN A 140 10.81 -21.13 12.01
C GLN A 140 12.24 -20.57 11.97
N LYS A 141 13.15 -21.19 12.74
CA LYS A 141 14.47 -20.65 13.03
C LYS A 141 15.29 -20.33 11.78
N GLU A 142 15.34 -21.25 10.82
CA GLU A 142 16.16 -21.10 9.63
C GLU A 142 15.65 -19.94 8.75
N TYR A 143 14.33 -19.85 8.56
CA TYR A 143 13.71 -18.72 7.87
C TYR A 143 14.01 -17.38 8.56
N VAL A 144 13.81 -17.33 9.88
CA VAL A 144 14.02 -16.12 10.68
C VAL A 144 15.45 -15.61 10.58
N MET A 145 16.42 -16.51 10.62
CA MET A 145 17.85 -16.14 10.54
C MET A 145 18.28 -15.71 9.13
N ASN A 146 17.71 -16.28 8.08
CA ASN A 146 18.18 -16.07 6.72
C ASN A 146 17.42 -14.99 5.96
N TYR A 147 16.15 -14.76 6.30
CA TYR A 147 15.27 -13.86 5.55
C TYR A 147 14.78 -12.65 6.34
N THR A 148 15.23 -12.50 7.61
CA THR A 148 14.85 -11.36 8.44
C THR A 148 16.08 -10.70 9.08
N ASN A 149 15.87 -9.52 9.65
CA ASN A 149 16.90 -8.82 10.41
C ASN A 149 17.08 -9.35 11.85
N ALA A 150 16.63 -10.57 12.15
CA ALA A 150 16.70 -11.18 13.49
C ALA A 150 18.09 -11.15 14.12
N THR A 151 19.12 -11.37 13.30
CA THR A 151 20.54 -11.43 13.73
C THR A 151 21.23 -10.07 13.81
N PHE A 152 20.57 -8.97 13.38
CA PHE A 152 21.19 -7.66 13.31
C PHE A 152 21.29 -7.03 14.70
N LEU A 153 22.40 -6.31 14.96
CA LEU A 153 22.62 -5.62 16.23
C LEU A 153 22.13 -4.19 16.14
N ILE A 154 21.29 -3.80 17.10
CA ILE A 154 20.76 -2.44 17.24
C ILE A 154 21.72 -1.63 18.14
N ASP A 155 21.69 -0.31 17.99
CA ASP A 155 22.44 0.61 18.84
C ASP A 155 22.23 0.30 20.32
N PRO A 156 23.30 0.15 21.14
CA PRO A 156 23.18 -0.20 22.56
C PRO A 156 22.39 0.79 23.42
N SER A 157 22.19 2.00 22.95
CA SER A 157 21.37 3.03 23.63
C SER A 157 19.87 2.87 23.41
N TYR A 158 19.43 1.92 22.55
CA TYR A 158 18.03 1.63 22.38
C TYR A 158 17.40 1.11 23.68
N LYS A 159 16.24 1.65 24.02
CA LYS A 159 15.41 1.17 25.13
C LYS A 159 13.94 1.47 24.88
N PHE A 160 13.09 0.72 25.55
CA PHE A 160 11.68 1.04 25.75
C PHE A 160 11.46 1.20 27.26
N ASP A 161 10.90 2.31 27.68
CA ASP A 161 10.58 2.58 29.10
C ASP A 161 9.12 2.24 29.35
N VAL A 162 8.88 1.17 30.10
CA VAL A 162 7.52 0.71 30.43
C VAL A 162 6.79 1.69 31.33
N ALA A 163 7.52 2.44 32.20
CA ALA A 163 6.90 3.36 33.15
C ALA A 163 6.26 4.57 32.47
N ASP A 164 6.84 5.05 31.38
CA ASP A 164 6.30 6.19 30.63
C ASP A 164 5.73 5.80 29.25
N GLY A 165 5.87 4.53 28.84
CA GLY A 165 5.36 4.02 27.58
C GLY A 165 6.04 4.59 26.35
N LEU A 166 7.34 4.95 26.43
CA LEU A 166 8.09 5.60 25.37
C LEU A 166 9.29 4.79 24.91
N PHE A 167 9.53 4.82 23.60
CA PHE A 167 10.81 4.40 23.02
C PHE A 167 11.86 5.50 23.19
N SER A 168 13.13 5.11 23.25
CA SER A 168 14.24 6.06 23.23
C SER A 168 14.19 6.93 21.97
N GLY A 169 14.52 8.21 22.12
CA GLY A 169 14.49 9.20 21.03
C GLY A 169 13.21 10.04 20.98
N TRP A 170 12.32 9.91 21.96
CA TRP A 170 11.12 10.76 22.05
C TRP A 170 11.53 12.22 22.33
N ASP A 171 10.96 13.14 21.58
CA ASP A 171 11.09 14.59 21.80
C ASP A 171 9.71 15.15 22.16
N GLU A 172 9.58 15.60 23.41
CA GLU A 172 8.32 16.10 23.96
C GLU A 172 7.88 17.42 23.31
N LYS A 173 8.83 18.24 22.86
CA LYS A 173 8.56 19.52 22.20
C LYS A 173 8.08 19.33 20.77
N GLU A 174 8.78 18.48 20.02
CA GLU A 174 8.46 18.21 18.62
C GLU A 174 7.33 17.17 18.47
N LYS A 175 6.94 16.48 19.57
CA LYS A 175 5.98 15.35 19.55
C LYS A 175 6.32 14.30 18.50
N ALA A 176 7.59 13.95 18.43
CA ALA A 176 8.13 13.04 17.44
C ALA A 176 9.30 12.22 17.99
N TYR A 177 9.57 11.10 17.34
CA TYR A 177 10.74 10.27 17.64
C TYR A 177 11.91 10.61 16.73
N SER A 178 13.12 10.67 17.29
CA SER A 178 14.37 10.50 16.58
C SER A 178 14.73 9.01 16.58
N ASN A 179 14.95 8.43 15.42
CA ASN A 179 15.28 7.01 15.28
C ASN A 179 16.80 6.72 15.41
N LYS A 180 17.61 7.67 15.86
CA LYS A 180 19.06 7.50 15.94
C LYS A 180 19.47 6.30 16.78
N THR A 181 18.78 6.05 17.89
CA THR A 181 19.03 4.91 18.79
C THR A 181 18.44 3.60 18.28
N TRP A 182 17.70 3.61 17.16
CA TRP A 182 17.09 2.42 16.55
C TRP A 182 17.89 1.88 15.37
N MET A 183 18.99 2.56 15.03
CA MET A 183 19.80 2.19 13.87
C MET A 183 20.63 0.94 14.15
N TYR A 184 20.96 0.23 13.07
CA TYR A 184 21.89 -0.90 13.17
C TYR A 184 23.31 -0.44 13.51
N GLN A 185 24.02 -1.22 14.31
CA GLN A 185 25.48 -1.11 14.42
C GLN A 185 26.08 -1.43 13.06
N THR A 186 27.05 -0.64 12.61
CA THR A 186 27.73 -0.81 11.33
C THR A 186 29.02 -1.60 11.50
N GLU A 187 29.18 -2.68 10.76
CA GLU A 187 30.43 -3.46 10.71
C GLU A 187 31.46 -2.80 9.79
N LYS A 188 31.00 -2.47 8.58
CA LYS A 188 31.84 -1.80 7.56
C LYS A 188 31.00 -0.95 6.64
N VAL A 189 31.69 0.00 5.95
CA VAL A 189 31.10 0.84 4.91
C VAL A 189 31.78 0.50 3.60
N ILE A 190 31.00 0.12 2.57
CA ILE A 190 31.50 -0.19 1.24
C ILE A 190 31.13 0.97 0.31
N PRO A 191 32.10 1.67 -0.28
CA PRO A 191 31.85 2.73 -1.25
C PRO A 191 31.09 2.17 -2.48
N TRP A 192 30.32 3.03 -3.11
CA TRP A 192 29.73 2.73 -4.40
C TRP A 192 30.82 2.44 -5.45
N SER A 193 30.58 1.48 -6.31
CA SER A 193 31.48 1.13 -7.40
C SER A 193 30.74 1.12 -8.75
N THR A 194 31.40 1.67 -9.77
CA THR A 194 30.99 1.65 -11.18
C THR A 194 31.79 0.66 -12.00
N GLU A 195 32.63 -0.17 -11.39
CA GLU A 195 33.41 -1.18 -12.07
C GLU A 195 32.51 -2.11 -12.91
N PRO A 196 32.96 -2.52 -14.10
CA PRO A 196 32.20 -3.40 -14.95
C PRO A 196 31.70 -4.67 -14.20
N GLY A 197 30.39 -4.92 -14.23
CA GLY A 197 29.76 -6.01 -13.52
C GLY A 197 29.37 -5.72 -12.09
N ALA A 198 29.77 -4.57 -11.50
CA ALA A 198 29.25 -4.15 -10.21
C ALA A 198 27.78 -3.67 -10.30
N PRO A 199 27.01 -3.80 -9.23
CA PRO A 199 25.71 -3.14 -9.14
C PRO A 199 25.87 -1.64 -9.43
N GLY A 200 25.15 -1.11 -10.46
CA GLY A 200 25.23 0.31 -10.81
C GLY A 200 26.24 0.68 -11.88
N ALA A 201 26.93 -0.25 -12.53
CA ALA A 201 27.83 0.01 -13.66
C ALA A 201 27.19 0.82 -14.82
N TRP A 202 25.86 0.82 -14.92
CA TRP A 202 25.08 1.62 -15.86
C TRP A 202 25.07 3.13 -15.54
N ALA A 203 25.45 3.53 -14.33
CA ALA A 203 25.36 4.93 -13.88
C ALA A 203 26.31 5.88 -14.63
N ASP A 204 27.35 5.36 -15.26
CA ASP A 204 28.30 6.16 -16.04
C ASP A 204 27.94 6.28 -17.53
N ASN A 205 26.83 5.69 -17.97
CA ASN A 205 26.36 5.80 -19.35
C ASN A 205 26.01 7.26 -19.69
N PRO A 206 26.25 7.69 -20.94
CA PRO A 206 25.83 9.02 -21.39
C PRO A 206 24.33 9.25 -21.17
N GLY A 207 23.96 10.45 -20.72
CA GLY A 207 22.57 10.81 -20.44
C GLY A 207 22.06 10.44 -19.04
N VAL A 208 22.71 9.52 -18.34
CA VAL A 208 22.33 9.20 -16.96
C VAL A 208 22.64 10.39 -16.04
N PRO A 209 21.66 10.84 -15.23
CA PRO A 209 21.89 11.93 -14.28
C PRO A 209 23.05 11.62 -13.33
N LYS A 210 23.92 12.59 -13.10
CA LYS A 210 25.00 12.47 -12.11
C LYS A 210 24.44 12.79 -10.72
N PHE A 211 24.77 11.96 -9.73
CA PHE A 211 24.38 12.15 -8.33
C PHE A 211 25.36 11.45 -7.38
N ASN A 212 25.28 11.77 -6.09
CA ASN A 212 26.10 11.14 -5.07
C ASN A 212 25.51 9.77 -4.71
N HIS A 213 26.10 8.71 -5.19
CA HIS A 213 25.69 7.35 -4.86
C HIS A 213 25.92 7.06 -3.37
N PRO A 214 24.95 6.47 -2.67
CA PRO A 214 25.10 6.10 -1.27
C PRO A 214 26.10 4.95 -1.10
N ALA A 215 26.93 5.02 -0.07
CA ALA A 215 27.74 3.88 0.33
C ALA A 215 26.90 2.83 1.07
N LEU A 216 27.22 1.54 0.85
CA LEU A 216 26.57 0.44 1.55
C LEU A 216 27.10 0.33 2.99
N LYS A 217 26.24 0.54 3.97
CA LYS A 217 26.53 0.30 5.38
C LYS A 217 26.16 -1.12 5.73
N VAL A 218 27.15 -1.99 5.87
CA VAL A 218 26.92 -3.41 6.23
C VAL A 218 26.57 -3.48 7.72
N PRO A 219 25.40 -4.00 8.10
CA PRO A 219 25.03 -4.17 9.50
C PRO A 219 25.89 -5.22 10.20
N LYS A 220 26.26 -4.95 11.46
CA LYS A 220 26.85 -5.95 12.33
C LYS A 220 25.79 -6.99 12.72
N LYS A 221 26.18 -8.27 12.69
CA LYS A 221 25.27 -9.40 12.95
C LYS A 221 25.84 -10.33 14.04
N ASP A 222 24.93 -10.93 14.79
CA ASP A 222 25.24 -12.04 15.70
C ASP A 222 24.43 -13.27 15.30
N ALA A 223 25.06 -14.17 14.57
CA ALA A 223 24.43 -15.44 14.17
C ALA A 223 24.20 -16.42 15.35
N SER A 224 24.86 -16.20 16.49
CA SER A 224 24.66 -16.99 17.69
C SER A 224 23.37 -16.65 18.45
N LEU A 225 22.82 -15.45 18.20
CA LEU A 225 21.66 -14.88 18.90
C LEU A 225 21.88 -14.72 20.41
N GLN A 226 23.14 -14.47 20.84
CA GLN A 226 23.49 -14.30 22.25
C GLN A 226 23.62 -12.84 22.68
N ASP A 227 23.91 -11.93 21.73
CA ASP A 227 24.04 -10.51 22.04
C ASP A 227 22.69 -9.93 22.47
N PRO A 228 22.58 -9.24 23.60
CA PRO A 228 21.32 -8.65 24.08
C PRO A 228 20.77 -7.57 23.15
N ASN A 229 21.59 -6.98 22.29
CA ASN A 229 21.18 -5.97 21.28
C ASN A 229 20.75 -6.62 19.95
N CYS A 230 20.79 -7.95 19.84
CA CYS A 230 20.28 -8.67 18.69
C CYS A 230 18.77 -8.46 18.57
N VAL A 231 18.28 -8.19 17.37
CA VAL A 231 16.86 -7.89 17.11
C VAL A 231 15.93 -8.96 17.71
N LEU A 232 16.26 -10.26 17.59
CA LEU A 232 15.40 -11.31 18.15
C LEU A 232 15.30 -11.22 19.68
N ASN A 233 16.41 -10.90 20.36
CA ASN A 233 16.44 -10.75 21.82
C ASN A 233 15.72 -9.49 22.28
N LEU A 234 15.87 -8.39 21.54
CA LEU A 234 15.11 -7.16 21.81
C LEU A 234 13.60 -7.37 21.64
N LEU A 235 13.21 -8.12 20.61
CA LEU A 235 11.82 -8.50 20.38
C LEU A 235 11.28 -9.36 21.56
N ALA A 236 12.00 -10.39 21.96
CA ALA A 236 11.63 -11.24 23.08
C ALA A 236 11.48 -10.43 24.38
N LYS A 237 12.45 -9.57 24.70
CA LYS A 237 12.43 -8.68 25.85
C LYS A 237 11.24 -7.71 25.83
N HIS A 238 10.91 -7.16 24.66
CA HIS A 238 9.79 -6.22 24.53
C HIS A 238 8.45 -6.88 24.84
N TYR A 239 8.24 -8.10 24.32
CA TYR A 239 6.96 -8.81 24.47
C TYR A 239 6.89 -9.74 25.71
N ASP A 240 7.92 -9.83 26.52
CA ASP A 240 7.94 -10.67 27.75
C ASP A 240 6.79 -10.36 28.71
N ARG A 241 6.33 -9.09 28.77
CA ARG A 241 5.22 -8.64 29.61
C ARG A 241 3.83 -8.96 29.06
N TYR A 242 3.72 -9.45 27.80
CA TYR A 242 2.44 -9.79 27.16
C TYR A 242 2.00 -11.22 27.47
N THR A 243 1.93 -11.55 28.77
CA THR A 243 1.50 -12.87 29.22
C THR A 243 0.02 -13.13 28.92
N LEU A 244 -0.39 -14.40 28.84
CA LEU A 244 -1.80 -14.78 28.58
C LEU A 244 -2.76 -14.07 29.52
N GLN A 245 -2.43 -14.00 30.82
CA GLN A 245 -3.25 -13.34 31.82
C GLN A 245 -3.40 -11.84 31.56
N LYS A 246 -2.30 -11.16 31.25
CA LYS A 246 -2.30 -9.72 30.98
C LYS A 246 -3.05 -9.39 29.69
N VAL A 247 -2.85 -10.19 28.65
CA VAL A 247 -3.56 -10.04 27.38
C VAL A 247 -5.05 -10.31 27.55
N SER A 248 -5.42 -11.31 28.35
CA SER A 248 -6.83 -11.58 28.69
C SER A 248 -7.49 -10.38 29.37
N GLU A 249 -6.80 -9.75 30.34
CA GLU A 249 -7.26 -8.55 31.04
C GLU A 249 -7.54 -7.40 30.04
N VAL A 250 -6.65 -7.21 29.05
CA VAL A 250 -6.78 -6.13 28.06
C VAL A 250 -7.85 -6.43 27.00
N THR A 251 -7.84 -7.65 26.47
CA THR A 251 -8.66 -8.02 25.30
C THR A 251 -10.06 -8.50 25.64
N GLY A 252 -10.28 -8.95 26.90
CA GLY A 252 -11.50 -9.60 27.32
C GLY A 252 -11.63 -11.06 26.87
N ILE A 253 -10.66 -11.61 26.13
CA ILE A 253 -10.66 -13.02 25.70
C ILE A 253 -10.14 -13.89 26.85
N LYS A 254 -10.82 -15.00 27.16
CA LYS A 254 -10.40 -15.91 28.21
C LYS A 254 -9.00 -16.49 27.95
N PRO A 255 -8.15 -16.67 28.98
CA PRO A 255 -6.77 -17.13 28.81
C PRO A 255 -6.69 -18.48 28.07
N GLU A 256 -7.60 -19.42 28.36
CA GLU A 256 -7.63 -20.73 27.74
C GLU A 256 -7.91 -20.64 26.24
N LEU A 257 -8.82 -19.75 25.82
CA LEU A 257 -9.11 -19.51 24.41
C LEU A 257 -7.96 -18.80 23.70
N LEU A 258 -7.29 -17.85 24.38
CA LEU A 258 -6.07 -17.22 23.85
C LEU A 258 -4.99 -18.25 23.59
N GLU A 259 -4.74 -19.14 24.57
CA GLU A 259 -3.73 -20.19 24.41
C GLU A 259 -4.07 -21.14 23.27
N GLU A 260 -5.33 -21.56 23.14
CA GLU A 260 -5.78 -22.43 22.05
C GLU A 260 -5.61 -21.77 20.67
N VAL A 261 -5.99 -20.50 20.54
CA VAL A 261 -5.81 -19.71 19.32
C VAL A 261 -4.33 -19.57 18.97
N TYR A 262 -3.49 -19.22 19.96
CA TYR A 262 -2.06 -19.02 19.72
C TYR A 262 -1.36 -20.34 19.36
N LYS A 263 -1.67 -21.41 20.06
CA LYS A 263 -1.15 -22.76 19.75
C LYS A 263 -1.54 -23.21 18.34
N THR A 264 -2.80 -23.02 17.98
CA THR A 264 -3.32 -23.43 16.67
C THR A 264 -2.65 -22.63 15.54
N TYR A 265 -2.53 -21.31 15.69
CA TYR A 265 -1.91 -20.50 14.65
C TYR A 265 -0.39 -20.70 14.59
N ALA A 266 0.29 -20.79 15.72
CA ALA A 266 1.73 -21.01 15.79
C ALA A 266 2.18 -22.37 15.21
N ALA A 267 1.28 -23.34 15.09
CA ALA A 267 1.57 -24.62 14.41
C ALA A 267 1.96 -24.45 12.94
N SER A 268 1.63 -23.29 12.32
CA SER A 268 2.07 -22.95 10.96
C SER A 268 3.56 -22.58 10.86
N GLY A 269 4.28 -22.48 11.98
CA GLY A 269 5.73 -22.29 12.02
C GLY A 269 6.55 -23.54 11.70
N ALA A 270 5.93 -24.72 11.59
CA ALA A 270 6.59 -25.90 11.04
C ALA A 270 6.92 -25.68 9.56
N PRO A 271 8.15 -26.02 9.10
CA PRO A 271 8.60 -25.68 7.74
C PRO A 271 7.67 -26.15 6.61
N GLU A 272 7.00 -27.30 6.79
CA GLU A 272 6.09 -27.87 5.79
C GLU A 272 4.66 -27.31 5.86
N LYS A 273 4.37 -26.47 6.85
CA LYS A 273 3.04 -25.85 7.03
C LYS A 273 3.05 -24.37 6.66
N SER A 274 1.85 -23.84 6.49
CA SER A 274 1.68 -22.41 6.23
C SER A 274 0.41 -21.88 6.88
N GLY A 275 0.48 -20.62 7.35
CA GLY A 275 -0.65 -19.91 7.93
C GLY A 275 -0.85 -18.55 7.25
N THR A 276 -2.10 -18.22 6.95
CA THR A 276 -2.46 -16.95 6.30
C THR A 276 -3.27 -16.05 7.22
N ILE A 277 -2.99 -14.74 7.19
CA ILE A 277 -3.79 -13.73 7.89
C ILE A 277 -4.59 -12.92 6.87
N LEU A 278 -5.92 -12.90 7.07
CA LEU A 278 -6.86 -12.09 6.32
C LEU A 278 -7.39 -10.97 7.21
N TYR A 279 -7.35 -9.73 6.75
CA TYR A 279 -7.81 -8.60 7.54
C TYR A 279 -8.41 -7.50 6.67
N ALA A 280 -9.22 -6.64 7.27
CA ALA A 280 -9.79 -5.49 6.60
C ALA A 280 -9.78 -4.25 7.51
N LEU A 281 -10.84 -3.45 7.47
CA LEU A 281 -10.93 -2.14 8.12
C LEU A 281 -10.88 -2.22 9.65
N GLY A 282 -11.29 -3.36 10.26
CA GLY A 282 -11.15 -3.57 11.69
C GLY A 282 -9.71 -3.55 12.21
N GLN A 283 -8.71 -3.68 11.30
CA GLN A 283 -7.30 -3.52 11.64
C GLN A 283 -6.74 -2.17 11.23
N THR A 284 -7.24 -1.59 10.15
CA THR A 284 -6.62 -0.40 9.54
C THR A 284 -7.24 0.90 9.94
N GLN A 285 -8.51 0.93 10.35
CA GLN A 285 -9.22 2.15 10.75
C GLN A 285 -9.12 2.43 12.26
N HIS A 286 -7.91 2.29 12.80
CA HIS A 286 -7.54 2.69 14.15
C HIS A 286 -6.48 3.78 14.11
N SER A 287 -6.39 4.60 15.17
CA SER A 287 -5.37 5.65 15.30
C SER A 287 -3.93 5.11 15.16
N TYR A 288 -3.72 3.83 15.47
CA TYR A 288 -2.44 3.12 15.34
C TYR A 288 -2.53 1.89 14.41
N GLY A 289 -3.42 1.91 13.42
CA GLY A 289 -3.62 0.82 12.47
C GLY A 289 -2.35 0.38 11.74
N SER A 290 -1.38 1.26 11.53
CA SER A 290 -0.06 0.91 10.98
C SER A 290 0.68 -0.09 11.86
N GLN A 291 0.62 0.06 13.19
CA GLN A 291 1.25 -0.86 14.13
C GLN A 291 0.46 -2.18 14.26
N ASN A 292 -0.86 -2.18 14.09
CA ASN A 292 -1.66 -3.41 13.96
C ASN A 292 -1.14 -4.25 12.77
N CYS A 293 -1.02 -3.62 11.59
CA CYS A 293 -0.49 -4.29 10.40
C CYS A 293 0.95 -4.77 10.61
N ARG A 294 1.76 -3.99 11.31
CA ARG A 294 3.14 -4.31 11.65
C ARG A 294 3.25 -5.54 12.57
N ALA A 295 2.38 -5.65 13.58
CA ALA A 295 2.33 -6.80 14.49
C ALA A 295 2.02 -8.11 13.74
N MET A 296 1.08 -8.07 12.78
CA MET A 296 0.79 -9.21 11.90
C MET A 296 2.01 -9.59 11.04
N CYS A 297 2.77 -8.61 10.53
CA CYS A 297 4.01 -8.89 9.79
C CYS A 297 5.04 -9.63 10.65
N ILE A 298 5.22 -9.22 11.91
CA ILE A 298 6.16 -9.88 12.83
C ILE A 298 5.78 -11.35 13.04
N ILE A 299 4.50 -11.64 13.29
CA ILE A 299 4.01 -13.02 13.47
C ILE A 299 4.30 -13.86 12.22
N GLN A 300 3.94 -13.34 11.06
CA GLN A 300 4.13 -14.05 9.79
C GLN A 300 5.61 -14.29 9.46
N LEU A 301 6.49 -13.36 9.82
CA LEU A 301 7.94 -13.52 9.66
C LEU A 301 8.52 -14.52 10.66
N LEU A 302 8.08 -14.51 11.91
CA LEU A 302 8.53 -15.49 12.92
C LEU A 302 8.15 -16.91 12.51
N LEU A 303 6.94 -17.08 11.96
CA LEU A 303 6.44 -18.40 11.55
C LEU A 303 6.89 -18.82 10.14
N GLY A 304 7.64 -17.97 9.41
CA GLY A 304 8.10 -18.31 8.05
C GLY A 304 6.98 -18.32 7.00
N ASN A 305 5.89 -17.62 7.24
CA ASN A 305 4.69 -17.63 6.39
C ASN A 305 4.72 -16.63 5.24
N VAL A 306 5.73 -15.76 5.10
CA VAL A 306 5.82 -14.83 3.98
C VAL A 306 6.61 -15.44 2.84
N GLY A 307 6.06 -15.40 1.64
CA GLY A 307 6.70 -15.94 0.44
C GLY A 307 6.43 -17.42 0.21
N VAL A 308 5.57 -18.06 0.98
CA VAL A 308 5.20 -19.48 0.86
C VAL A 308 3.76 -19.64 0.40
N ALA A 309 3.45 -20.72 -0.32
CA ALA A 309 2.08 -21.00 -0.74
C ALA A 309 1.19 -21.31 0.48
N GLY A 310 0.02 -20.66 0.52
CA GLY A 310 -0.90 -20.73 1.67
C GLY A 310 -0.50 -19.88 2.87
N GLY A 311 0.54 -19.07 2.73
CA GLY A 311 0.99 -18.12 3.73
C GLY A 311 0.53 -16.69 3.49
N GLY A 312 1.28 -15.75 4.03
CA GLY A 312 1.16 -14.34 3.73
C GLY A 312 0.25 -13.54 4.64
N ILE A 313 0.23 -12.23 4.34
CA ILE A 313 -0.59 -11.23 5.01
C ILE A 313 -1.44 -10.52 3.95
N ASN A 314 -2.76 -10.53 4.14
CA ASN A 314 -3.69 -10.29 3.05
C ASN A 314 -4.76 -9.27 3.44
N ALA A 315 -4.58 -8.05 2.93
CA ALA A 315 -5.53 -6.95 3.09
C ALA A 315 -6.73 -7.16 2.14
N LEU A 316 -7.90 -7.33 2.71
CA LEU A 316 -9.17 -7.45 1.97
C LEU A 316 -9.76 -6.06 1.78
N ARG A 317 -9.41 -5.39 0.67
CA ARG A 317 -9.78 -4.00 0.42
C ARG A 317 -11.21 -3.91 -0.13
N GLY A 318 -11.92 -2.86 0.26
CA GLY A 318 -13.32 -2.68 -0.11
C GLY A 318 -13.54 -2.23 -1.55
N GLU A 319 -12.72 -1.29 -2.02
CA GLU A 319 -12.88 -0.71 -3.36
C GLU A 319 -12.16 -1.56 -4.42
N PRO A 320 -12.69 -1.63 -5.66
CA PRO A 320 -12.17 -2.54 -6.69
C PRO A 320 -10.74 -2.23 -7.14
N ASN A 321 -10.33 -0.97 -7.11
CA ASN A 321 -9.03 -0.52 -7.59
C ASN A 321 -8.19 0.19 -6.51
N VAL A 322 -8.39 -0.11 -5.22
CA VAL A 322 -7.56 0.47 -4.14
C VAL A 322 -6.08 0.16 -4.37
N GLN A 323 -5.74 -1.07 -4.79
CA GLN A 323 -4.37 -1.42 -5.11
C GLN A 323 -3.88 -0.59 -6.29
N GLY A 324 -4.61 -0.56 -7.41
CA GLY A 324 -4.21 0.15 -8.61
C GLY A 324 -4.11 1.66 -8.42
N SER A 325 -5.09 2.32 -7.81
CA SER A 325 -5.06 3.77 -7.58
C SER A 325 -3.91 4.21 -6.65
N THR A 326 -3.50 3.33 -5.73
CA THR A 326 -2.32 3.57 -4.88
C THR A 326 -1.03 3.31 -5.64
N ASP A 327 -0.98 2.23 -6.44
CA ASP A 327 0.18 1.88 -7.27
C ASP A 327 0.54 3.01 -8.24
N VAL A 328 -0.46 3.64 -8.86
CA VAL A 328 -0.24 4.75 -9.81
C VAL A 328 0.14 6.07 -9.13
N GLY A 329 0.21 6.11 -7.82
CA GLY A 329 0.66 7.29 -7.07
C GLY A 329 -0.41 8.39 -6.91
N ALA A 330 -1.71 8.04 -6.97
CA ALA A 330 -2.79 9.00 -6.73
C ALA A 330 -2.91 9.36 -5.24
N THR A 331 -1.79 9.68 -4.60
CA THR A 331 -1.65 10.07 -3.20
C THR A 331 -0.64 11.19 -3.03
N MET A 332 -0.66 11.87 -1.91
CA MET A 332 0.27 12.97 -1.67
C MET A 332 1.74 12.54 -1.63
N ASP A 333 2.01 11.34 -1.07
CA ASP A 333 3.36 10.90 -0.70
C ASP A 333 4.14 10.29 -1.85
N TYR A 334 3.43 9.76 -2.86
CA TYR A 334 4.03 8.89 -3.86
C TYR A 334 3.85 9.43 -5.28
N ALA A 335 4.89 9.23 -6.06
CA ALA A 335 4.85 9.18 -7.50
C ALA A 335 4.49 7.75 -7.95
N PRO A 336 4.16 7.54 -9.25
CA PRO A 336 3.85 6.22 -9.77
C PRO A 336 4.87 5.15 -9.37
N GLY A 337 4.38 3.99 -8.96
CA GLY A 337 5.21 2.89 -8.51
C GLY A 337 5.88 3.14 -7.15
N TYR A 338 5.30 3.97 -6.32
CA TYR A 338 5.76 4.30 -4.96
C TYR A 338 7.14 4.95 -4.89
N LEU A 339 7.57 5.61 -5.91
CA LEU A 339 8.67 6.56 -5.78
C LEU A 339 8.24 7.67 -4.83
N ALA A 340 9.16 8.18 -4.03
CA ALA A 340 8.83 9.30 -3.15
C ALA A 340 8.45 10.53 -3.99
N TRP A 341 7.34 11.21 -3.67
CA TRP A 341 7.06 12.49 -4.32
C TRP A 341 8.06 13.55 -3.84
N PRO A 342 8.62 14.39 -4.73
CA PRO A 342 9.62 15.40 -4.36
C PRO A 342 9.18 16.34 -3.25
N ILE A 343 10.09 16.63 -2.32
CA ILE A 343 9.91 17.50 -1.17
C ILE A 343 10.93 18.65 -1.30
N GLN A 344 10.49 19.90 -1.16
CA GLN A 344 11.33 21.10 -1.35
C GLN A 344 12.65 21.07 -0.55
N GLN A 345 12.55 20.67 0.73
CA GLN A 345 13.69 20.67 1.65
C GLN A 345 14.69 19.53 1.38
N ASN A 346 14.23 18.44 0.80
CA ASN A 346 15.01 17.23 0.61
C ASN A 346 15.43 16.97 -0.83
N HIS A 347 14.61 17.42 -1.79
CA HIS A 347 14.70 17.06 -3.20
C HIS A 347 14.59 18.29 -4.10
N PRO A 348 15.40 19.35 -3.85
CA PRO A 348 15.33 20.58 -4.64
C PRO A 348 15.71 20.37 -6.11
N THR A 349 16.61 19.44 -6.40
CA THR A 349 17.10 19.07 -7.73
C THR A 349 16.98 17.56 -7.96
N LEU A 350 17.09 17.11 -9.23
CA LEU A 350 17.10 15.68 -9.56
C LEU A 350 18.29 14.98 -8.89
N ASP A 351 19.49 15.60 -8.88
CA ASP A 351 20.66 15.07 -8.19
C ASP A 351 20.39 14.85 -6.69
N ALA A 352 19.82 15.84 -6.00
CA ALA A 352 19.48 15.75 -4.59
C ALA A 352 18.44 14.64 -4.33
N TYR A 353 17.46 14.49 -5.22
CA TYR A 353 16.47 13.44 -5.15
C TYR A 353 17.13 12.05 -5.28
N LEU A 354 17.91 11.84 -6.34
CA LEU A 354 18.55 10.56 -6.60
C LEU A 354 19.56 10.18 -5.52
N SER A 355 20.35 11.15 -5.04
CA SER A 355 21.31 10.94 -3.96
C SER A 355 20.67 10.47 -2.65
N LYS A 356 19.44 10.94 -2.37
CA LYS A 356 18.72 10.60 -1.14
C LYS A 356 17.88 9.34 -1.26
N GLU A 357 17.24 9.15 -2.39
CA GLU A 357 16.22 8.13 -2.57
C GLU A 357 16.75 6.80 -3.14
N THR A 358 17.91 6.81 -3.82
CA THR A 358 18.52 5.60 -4.35
C THR A 358 19.17 4.79 -3.22
N TYR A 359 18.98 3.48 -3.24
CA TYR A 359 19.65 2.59 -2.30
C TYR A 359 21.05 2.21 -2.81
N ALA A 360 21.95 1.90 -1.88
CA ALA A 360 23.29 1.42 -2.22
C ALA A 360 23.27 0.00 -2.78
N ASP A 361 22.25 -0.77 -2.42
CA ASP A 361 22.04 -2.16 -2.84
C ASP A 361 20.54 -2.47 -2.90
N GLY A 362 20.20 -3.68 -3.33
CA GLY A 362 18.83 -4.12 -3.45
C GLY A 362 18.08 -3.45 -4.61
N TYR A 363 16.79 -3.63 -4.62
CA TYR A 363 15.99 -3.30 -5.80
C TYR A 363 15.93 -1.80 -6.12
N TYR A 364 15.87 -0.96 -5.11
CA TYR A 364 15.76 0.48 -5.27
C TYR A 364 17.09 1.19 -5.64
N MET A 365 18.17 0.45 -5.87
CA MET A 365 19.32 0.97 -6.62
C MET A 365 18.94 1.40 -8.03
N ASN A 366 17.84 0.85 -8.57
CA ASN A 366 17.32 1.17 -9.91
C ASN A 366 16.38 2.40 -9.94
N LYS A 367 16.18 3.12 -8.83
CA LYS A 367 15.32 4.33 -8.82
C LYS A 367 15.64 5.36 -9.89
N PRO A 368 16.92 5.61 -10.29
CA PRO A 368 17.22 6.52 -11.40
C PRO A 368 16.53 6.12 -12.69
N LYS A 369 16.53 4.82 -13.05
CA LYS A 369 15.84 4.30 -14.24
C LYS A 369 14.34 4.56 -14.17
N PHE A 370 13.74 4.37 -13.00
CA PHE A 370 12.30 4.56 -12.79
C PHE A 370 11.90 6.03 -12.86
N MET A 371 12.68 6.91 -12.22
CA MET A 371 12.41 8.34 -12.21
C MET A 371 12.60 8.97 -13.59
N VAL A 372 13.72 8.68 -14.27
CA VAL A 372 14.01 9.23 -15.60
C VAL A 372 12.96 8.76 -16.62
N SER A 373 12.62 7.47 -16.62
CA SER A 373 11.59 6.95 -17.55
C SER A 373 10.21 7.55 -17.29
N MET A 374 9.85 7.84 -16.00
CA MET A 374 8.62 8.53 -15.66
C MET A 374 8.61 9.98 -16.18
N LEU A 375 9.70 10.71 -15.96
CA LEU A 375 9.84 12.08 -16.46
C LEU A 375 9.79 12.13 -18.00
N LYS A 376 10.40 11.14 -18.66
CA LYS A 376 10.38 11.01 -20.11
C LYS A 376 8.95 10.77 -20.64
N GLU A 377 8.15 9.96 -19.94
CA GLU A 377 6.73 9.80 -20.26
C GLU A 377 5.93 11.09 -20.01
N TRP A 378 6.19 11.77 -18.91
CA TRP A 378 5.43 12.98 -18.56
C TRP A 378 5.67 14.16 -19.51
N TYR A 379 6.90 14.33 -19.99
CA TYR A 379 7.32 15.51 -20.76
C TYR A 379 7.75 15.20 -22.19
N GLY A 380 7.76 13.92 -22.60
CA GLY A 380 8.10 13.51 -23.96
C GLY A 380 9.45 14.04 -24.43
N ASP A 381 9.47 14.65 -25.61
CA ASP A 381 10.69 15.21 -26.22
C ASP A 381 11.23 16.44 -25.48
N ASN A 382 10.40 17.09 -24.65
CA ASN A 382 10.87 18.19 -23.80
C ASN A 382 11.82 17.73 -22.69
N ALA A 383 11.74 16.44 -22.27
CA ALA A 383 12.58 15.87 -21.24
C ALA A 383 13.92 15.40 -21.84
N THR A 384 15.01 16.12 -21.57
CA THR A 384 16.36 15.82 -22.04
C THR A 384 17.36 15.78 -20.89
N ALA A 385 18.52 15.16 -21.08
CA ALA A 385 19.57 15.12 -20.06
C ALA A 385 20.03 16.54 -19.64
N GLU A 386 20.08 17.48 -20.59
CA GLU A 386 20.55 18.86 -20.38
C GLU A 386 19.63 19.65 -19.45
N ASN A 387 18.35 19.31 -19.38
CA ASN A 387 17.37 19.96 -18.50
C ASN A 387 16.92 19.06 -17.34
N ASN A 388 17.73 18.07 -16.96
CA ASN A 388 17.41 17.11 -15.90
C ASN A 388 16.05 16.43 -16.11
N TYR A 389 15.70 16.13 -17.37
CA TYR A 389 14.44 15.50 -17.76
C TYR A 389 13.20 16.27 -17.30
N CYS A 390 13.27 17.59 -17.25
CA CYS A 390 12.21 18.47 -16.75
C CYS A 390 11.83 18.26 -15.28
N TYR A 391 12.69 17.68 -14.45
CA TYR A 391 12.42 17.43 -13.04
C TYR A 391 12.00 18.71 -12.28
N ASP A 392 12.56 19.86 -12.66
CA ASP A 392 12.28 21.15 -12.00
C ASP A 392 10.84 21.63 -12.21
N LEU A 393 10.14 21.10 -13.22
CA LEU A 393 8.73 21.38 -13.47
C LEU A 393 7.78 20.61 -12.54
N LEU A 394 8.26 19.58 -11.82
CA LEU A 394 7.44 18.89 -10.83
C LEU A 394 7.16 19.79 -9.63
N PRO A 395 5.88 19.93 -9.22
CA PRO A 395 5.56 20.64 -7.97
C PRO A 395 6.13 19.86 -6.78
N LYS A 396 6.78 20.55 -5.87
CA LYS A 396 7.42 19.94 -4.71
C LYS A 396 6.60 20.22 -3.45
N ARG A 397 6.32 19.18 -2.68
CA ARG A 397 5.67 19.30 -1.37
C ARG A 397 6.56 20.02 -0.36
N SER A 398 5.95 20.55 0.68
CA SER A 398 6.67 21.09 1.84
C SER A 398 6.54 20.18 3.05
N LEU A 399 7.62 20.00 3.82
CA LEU A 399 7.56 19.31 5.13
C LEU A 399 6.73 20.09 6.18
N LYS A 400 6.40 21.37 5.90
CA LYS A 400 5.57 22.19 6.78
C LYS A 400 4.10 21.87 6.70
N HIS A 401 3.67 21.14 5.66
CA HIS A 401 2.29 20.81 5.39
C HIS A 401 2.09 19.29 5.33
N ASN A 402 0.97 18.85 5.88
CA ASN A 402 0.48 17.49 5.67
C ASN A 402 -0.65 17.55 4.62
N ASP A 403 -0.32 17.19 3.39
CA ASP A 403 -1.20 17.34 2.22
C ASP A 403 -2.22 16.18 2.08
N SER A 404 -2.42 15.37 3.14
CA SER A 404 -3.42 14.29 3.14
C SER A 404 -4.84 14.80 3.37
N THR A 405 -5.83 13.95 3.14
CA THR A 405 -7.26 14.28 3.12
C THR A 405 -7.73 15.10 4.33
N ILE A 406 -7.57 14.59 5.55
CA ILE A 406 -8.11 15.25 6.76
C ILE A 406 -7.50 16.64 6.98
N PRO A 407 -6.16 16.82 6.99
CA PRO A 407 -5.57 18.15 7.07
C PRO A 407 -6.00 19.10 5.94
N THR A 408 -6.23 18.59 4.75
CA THR A 408 -6.68 19.42 3.63
C THR A 408 -8.03 20.10 3.89
N PHE A 409 -8.98 19.44 4.55
CA PHE A 409 -10.22 20.09 5.00
C PHE A 409 -9.97 21.21 6.02
N HIS A 410 -8.92 21.12 6.85
CA HIS A 410 -8.54 22.21 7.73
C HIS A 410 -7.99 23.42 6.94
N TYR A 411 -7.16 23.15 5.93
CA TYR A 411 -6.65 24.21 5.05
C TYR A 411 -7.76 24.89 4.24
N MET A 412 -8.80 24.14 3.84
CA MET A 412 -10.02 24.73 3.27
C MET A 412 -10.73 25.63 4.29
N ALA A 413 -10.89 25.16 5.55
CA ALA A 413 -11.52 25.95 6.62
C ALA A 413 -10.77 27.26 6.93
N GLU A 414 -9.44 27.24 6.76
CA GLU A 414 -8.54 28.39 6.95
C GLU A 414 -8.39 29.27 5.67
N ASN A 415 -9.16 29.02 4.62
CA ASN A 415 -9.10 29.72 3.34
C ASN A 415 -7.76 29.61 2.59
N GLN A 416 -6.96 28.60 2.91
CA GLN A 416 -5.72 28.34 2.19
C GLN A 416 -5.98 27.60 0.86
N ILE A 417 -6.97 26.68 0.85
CA ILE A 417 -7.45 26.00 -0.34
C ILE A 417 -8.78 26.62 -0.76
N LYS A 418 -8.88 26.99 -2.02
CA LYS A 418 -10.01 27.69 -2.62
C LYS A 418 -10.69 26.93 -3.74
N GLY A 419 -9.97 26.00 -4.37
CA GLY A 419 -10.49 25.14 -5.43
C GLY A 419 -10.40 23.67 -5.09
N TYR A 420 -11.41 22.88 -5.51
CA TYR A 420 -11.43 21.46 -5.23
C TYR A 420 -11.87 20.65 -6.47
N LEU A 421 -11.06 19.69 -6.86
CA LEU A 421 -11.32 18.73 -7.92
C LEU A 421 -11.67 17.38 -7.31
N VAL A 422 -12.87 16.88 -7.59
CA VAL A 422 -13.42 15.64 -7.03
C VAL A 422 -13.75 14.67 -8.16
N TRP A 423 -13.06 13.53 -8.17
CA TRP A 423 -13.18 12.52 -9.20
C TRP A 423 -13.81 11.24 -8.64
N GLY A 424 -15.13 11.14 -8.67
CA GLY A 424 -15.89 9.98 -8.21
C GLY A 424 -15.83 9.72 -6.70
N MET A 425 -15.48 10.71 -5.88
CA MET A 425 -15.52 10.64 -4.42
C MET A 425 -16.70 11.41 -3.84
N ASN A 426 -17.14 11.01 -2.64
CA ASN A 426 -18.22 11.69 -1.92
C ASN A 426 -17.80 12.11 -0.50
N PRO A 427 -16.81 13.02 -0.35
CA PRO A 427 -16.27 13.39 0.95
C PRO A 427 -17.31 14.01 1.91
N ALA A 428 -18.34 14.68 1.41
CA ALA A 428 -19.42 15.22 2.25
C ALA A 428 -20.26 14.13 2.93
N HIS A 429 -20.02 12.85 2.61
CA HIS A 429 -20.65 11.69 3.23
C HIS A 429 -19.64 10.69 3.80
N SER A 430 -18.54 10.41 3.08
CA SER A 430 -17.63 9.32 3.40
C SER A 430 -16.46 9.71 4.33
N GLU A 431 -16.14 10.99 4.44
CA GLU A 431 -15.05 11.44 5.31
C GLU A 431 -15.47 11.48 6.79
N PRO A 432 -14.52 11.30 7.72
CA PRO A 432 -14.79 11.51 9.14
C PRO A 432 -15.33 12.93 9.40
N ASN A 433 -16.30 13.06 10.31
CA ASN A 433 -16.96 14.34 10.65
C ASN A 433 -17.59 15.02 9.44
N THR A 434 -18.55 14.37 8.81
CA THR A 434 -19.24 14.83 7.60
C THR A 434 -19.90 16.21 7.74
N LYS A 435 -20.38 16.56 8.95
CA LYS A 435 -20.92 17.90 9.23
C LYS A 435 -19.87 18.98 8.96
N TYR A 436 -18.70 18.82 9.55
CA TYR A 436 -17.58 19.74 9.33
C TYR A 436 -17.15 19.79 7.86
N CYS A 437 -17.05 18.64 7.20
CA CYS A 437 -16.70 18.60 5.77
C CYS A 437 -17.68 19.43 4.94
N ARG A 438 -18.99 19.31 5.17
CA ARG A 438 -20.02 20.10 4.45
C ARG A 438 -19.89 21.59 4.73
N GLU A 439 -19.70 21.99 5.98
CA GLU A 439 -19.49 23.39 6.36
C GLU A 439 -18.26 23.98 5.67
N VAL A 440 -17.21 23.21 5.56
CA VAL A 440 -15.95 23.63 4.95
C VAL A 440 -16.05 23.74 3.43
N LEU A 441 -16.77 22.83 2.78
CA LEU A 441 -17.02 22.93 1.33
C LEU A 441 -17.72 24.23 0.95
N GLY A 442 -18.53 24.80 1.83
CA GLY A 442 -19.18 26.11 1.65
C GLY A 442 -18.25 27.32 1.65
N LYS A 443 -16.97 27.14 1.99
CA LYS A 443 -15.96 28.20 2.03
C LYS A 443 -15.07 28.26 0.79
N LEU A 444 -15.21 27.32 -0.12
CA LEU A 444 -14.44 27.29 -1.37
C LEU A 444 -14.93 28.37 -2.33
N ASP A 445 -14.05 28.82 -3.23
CA ASP A 445 -14.46 29.68 -4.36
C ASP A 445 -15.18 28.85 -5.44
N TRP A 446 -14.63 27.63 -5.70
CA TRP A 446 -15.22 26.73 -6.68
C TRP A 446 -14.91 25.25 -6.38
N MET A 447 -15.76 24.37 -6.91
CA MET A 447 -15.57 22.92 -6.87
C MET A 447 -16.02 22.29 -8.19
N ILE A 448 -15.22 21.37 -8.74
CA ILE A 448 -15.59 20.51 -9.85
C ILE A 448 -15.80 19.10 -9.32
N VAL A 449 -16.98 18.53 -9.55
CA VAL A 449 -17.34 17.17 -9.17
C VAL A 449 -17.66 16.37 -10.41
N ALA A 450 -16.82 15.39 -10.76
CA ALA A 450 -17.10 14.40 -11.77
C ALA A 450 -17.62 13.12 -11.08
N ASP A 451 -18.89 12.81 -11.26
CA ASP A 451 -19.53 11.67 -10.58
C ASP A 451 -20.72 11.15 -11.39
N TRP A 452 -21.18 9.95 -11.04
CA TRP A 452 -22.33 9.29 -11.66
C TRP A 452 -23.66 9.90 -11.22
N PHE A 453 -23.73 10.37 -9.98
CA PHE A 453 -24.91 10.94 -9.35
C PHE A 453 -24.59 12.31 -8.75
N ALA A 454 -25.64 13.13 -8.58
CA ALA A 454 -25.56 14.35 -7.80
C ALA A 454 -25.51 13.99 -6.30
N THR A 455 -24.36 13.49 -5.87
CA THR A 455 -24.08 13.02 -4.50
C THR A 455 -24.11 14.14 -3.47
N GLU A 456 -24.00 13.82 -2.19
CA GLU A 456 -23.95 14.81 -1.10
C GLU A 456 -22.81 15.81 -1.27
N THR A 457 -21.70 15.42 -1.90
CA THR A 457 -20.63 16.37 -2.22
C THR A 457 -21.03 17.36 -3.30
N ALA A 458 -21.67 16.87 -4.38
CA ALA A 458 -22.13 17.72 -5.45
C ALA A 458 -23.32 18.63 -5.06
N THR A 459 -24.01 18.29 -3.97
CA THR A 459 -25.21 19.00 -3.51
C THR A 459 -25.17 19.35 -2.01
N PHE A 460 -23.99 19.54 -1.45
CA PHE A 460 -23.76 19.69 -0.01
C PHE A 460 -24.60 20.82 0.63
N TRP A 461 -24.91 21.85 -0.13
CA TRP A 461 -25.74 22.97 0.33
C TRP A 461 -27.20 22.61 0.65
N LYS A 462 -27.66 21.43 0.20
CA LYS A 462 -29.01 20.90 0.51
C LYS A 462 -29.04 20.15 1.85
N ALA A 463 -27.90 19.98 2.53
CA ALA A 463 -27.87 19.26 3.80
C ALA A 463 -28.62 20.00 4.91
N PRO A 464 -29.25 19.28 5.86
CA PRO A 464 -29.93 19.91 6.99
C PRO A 464 -29.03 20.89 7.74
N GLY A 465 -29.55 22.08 8.00
CA GLY A 465 -28.83 23.15 8.70
C GLY A 465 -27.91 24.00 7.84
N MET A 466 -27.72 23.68 6.56
CA MET A 466 -27.04 24.56 5.61
C MET A 466 -27.99 25.68 5.15
N LYS A 467 -27.40 26.83 4.84
CA LYS A 467 -28.11 28.00 4.31
C LYS A 467 -27.55 28.34 2.93
N PRO A 468 -28.21 27.90 1.86
CA PRO A 468 -27.67 28.06 0.49
C PRO A 468 -27.36 29.51 0.13
N GLU A 469 -28.13 30.47 0.65
CA GLU A 469 -27.95 31.91 0.44
C GLU A 469 -26.66 32.48 1.03
N GLU A 470 -26.05 31.77 2.00
CA GLU A 470 -24.78 32.16 2.64
C GLU A 470 -23.56 31.49 1.98
N ILE A 471 -23.80 30.53 1.05
CA ILE A 471 -22.74 29.74 0.43
C ILE A 471 -22.29 30.40 -0.88
N GLN A 472 -20.97 30.61 -1.01
CA GLN A 472 -20.40 31.26 -2.19
C GLN A 472 -19.74 30.29 -3.16
N THR A 473 -19.58 29.04 -2.79
CA THR A 473 -18.92 28.03 -3.59
C THR A 473 -19.70 27.75 -4.88
N THR A 474 -19.07 27.99 -6.04
CA THR A 474 -19.63 27.56 -7.33
C THR A 474 -19.32 26.08 -7.55
N VAL A 475 -20.35 25.26 -7.75
CA VAL A 475 -20.20 23.82 -8.00
C VAL A 475 -20.46 23.51 -9.47
N TYR A 476 -19.48 22.90 -10.12
CA TYR A 476 -19.59 22.38 -11.49
C TYR A 476 -19.77 20.88 -11.41
N MET A 477 -20.96 20.36 -11.65
CA MET A 477 -21.23 18.93 -11.73
C MET A 477 -21.01 18.44 -13.16
N LEU A 478 -20.08 17.50 -13.34
CA LEU A 478 -19.77 16.88 -14.63
C LEU A 478 -20.24 15.43 -14.61
N PRO A 479 -21.17 15.01 -15.50
CA PRO A 479 -21.65 13.64 -15.50
C PRO A 479 -20.54 12.68 -15.98
N ALA A 480 -20.14 11.76 -15.12
CA ALA A 480 -19.15 10.74 -15.42
C ALA A 480 -19.79 9.44 -15.88
N ALA A 481 -19.10 8.70 -16.76
CA ALA A 481 -19.52 7.40 -17.24
C ALA A 481 -19.41 6.33 -16.16
N LEU A 482 -20.36 5.40 -16.12
CA LEU A 482 -20.34 4.22 -15.27
C LEU A 482 -19.23 3.24 -15.68
N ILE A 483 -18.89 2.30 -14.80
CA ILE A 483 -17.77 1.37 -15.01
C ILE A 483 -17.93 0.47 -16.25
N TYR A 484 -19.13 0.16 -16.67
CA TYR A 484 -19.43 -0.64 -17.87
C TYR A 484 -19.68 0.23 -19.12
N GLU A 485 -19.70 1.56 -18.96
CA GLU A 485 -19.79 2.55 -20.04
C GLU A 485 -18.41 3.04 -20.51
N LYS A 486 -17.35 2.56 -19.90
CA LYS A 486 -15.96 2.92 -20.21
C LYS A 486 -15.04 1.71 -20.13
N GLU A 487 -13.86 1.85 -20.69
CA GLU A 487 -12.84 0.82 -20.78
C GLU A 487 -11.65 1.16 -19.90
N GLY A 488 -10.88 0.16 -19.44
CA GLY A 488 -9.65 0.33 -18.68
C GLY A 488 -9.36 -0.82 -17.71
N SER A 489 -8.22 -0.76 -17.03
CA SER A 489 -7.77 -1.81 -16.13
C SER A 489 -8.06 -1.50 -14.66
N ILE A 490 -8.16 -2.55 -13.85
CA ILE A 490 -8.15 -2.47 -12.38
C ILE A 490 -7.13 -3.46 -11.83
N ALA A 491 -6.50 -3.13 -10.71
CA ALA A 491 -5.73 -4.05 -9.89
C ALA A 491 -6.45 -4.24 -8.55
N ASN A 492 -7.03 -5.42 -8.34
CA ASN A 492 -7.76 -5.72 -7.12
C ASN A 492 -6.82 -6.00 -5.93
N SER A 493 -7.37 -6.28 -4.75
CA SER A 493 -6.59 -6.57 -3.54
C SER A 493 -5.61 -7.73 -3.72
N GLY A 494 -6.01 -8.79 -4.44
CA GLY A 494 -5.16 -9.93 -4.78
C GLY A 494 -4.12 -9.63 -5.85
N ARG A 495 -3.98 -8.40 -6.26
CA ARG A 495 -3.08 -7.90 -7.30
C ARG A 495 -3.37 -8.44 -8.71
N TRP A 496 -4.54 -9.02 -8.93
CA TRP A 496 -4.98 -9.38 -10.28
C TRP A 496 -5.23 -8.10 -11.06
N LEU A 497 -4.58 -7.99 -12.21
CA LEU A 497 -4.77 -6.90 -13.14
C LEU A 497 -5.79 -7.35 -14.20
N GLN A 498 -6.92 -6.65 -14.25
CA GLN A 498 -8.07 -7.03 -15.05
C GLN A 498 -8.47 -5.89 -15.98
N TRP A 499 -8.51 -6.16 -17.29
CA TRP A 499 -9.03 -5.21 -18.25
C TRP A 499 -10.55 -5.36 -18.37
N ARG A 500 -11.26 -4.26 -18.24
CA ARG A 500 -12.70 -4.17 -18.46
C ARG A 500 -12.97 -3.48 -19.77
N GLN A 501 -13.76 -4.12 -20.63
CA GLN A 501 -14.20 -3.55 -21.88
C GLN A 501 -15.48 -2.75 -21.68
N LYS A 502 -15.63 -1.69 -22.47
CA LYS A 502 -16.89 -0.94 -22.54
C LYS A 502 -17.98 -1.87 -23.09
N ALA A 503 -19.09 -1.99 -22.38
CA ALA A 503 -20.22 -2.82 -22.77
C ALA A 503 -21.32 -2.01 -23.46
N VAL A 504 -21.52 -0.76 -23.06
CA VAL A 504 -22.54 0.15 -23.61
C VAL A 504 -22.00 1.57 -23.70
N GLU A 505 -22.62 2.40 -24.51
CA GLU A 505 -22.27 3.83 -24.57
C GLU A 505 -22.74 4.58 -23.32
N PRO A 506 -22.00 5.61 -22.89
CA PRO A 506 -22.42 6.43 -21.77
C PRO A 506 -23.76 7.10 -21.99
N ALA A 507 -24.58 7.14 -20.94
CA ALA A 507 -25.91 7.74 -21.00
C ALA A 507 -25.85 9.27 -21.13
N GLY A 508 -26.69 9.85 -21.96
CA GLY A 508 -26.86 11.29 -22.09
C GLY A 508 -25.58 12.04 -22.46
N GLN A 509 -25.14 12.94 -21.62
CA GLN A 509 -23.90 13.73 -21.80
C GLN A 509 -22.71 13.17 -21.01
N ALA A 510 -22.86 12.04 -20.34
CA ALA A 510 -21.80 11.46 -19.54
C ALA A 510 -20.55 11.14 -20.39
N LYS A 511 -19.38 11.34 -19.81
CA LYS A 511 -18.08 11.06 -20.41
C LYS A 511 -17.22 10.25 -19.44
N SER A 512 -16.28 9.45 -19.95
CA SER A 512 -15.27 8.85 -19.08
C SER A 512 -14.47 9.93 -18.36
N ASP A 513 -13.97 9.62 -17.17
CA ASP A 513 -13.10 10.55 -16.43
C ASP A 513 -11.86 10.92 -17.26
N PHE A 514 -11.34 9.98 -18.04
CA PHE A 514 -10.28 10.23 -19.03
C PHE A 514 -10.64 11.31 -20.05
N GLU A 515 -11.85 11.25 -20.65
CA GLU A 515 -12.30 12.25 -21.63
C GLU A 515 -12.52 13.61 -20.97
N ILE A 516 -13.11 13.65 -19.78
CA ILE A 516 -13.31 14.88 -18.99
C ILE A 516 -11.96 15.54 -18.71
N MET A 517 -11.00 14.79 -18.15
CA MET A 517 -9.67 15.31 -17.83
C MET A 517 -8.92 15.80 -19.08
N SER A 518 -8.97 15.02 -20.17
CA SER A 518 -8.27 15.39 -21.40
C SER A 518 -8.82 16.68 -22.01
N ARG A 519 -10.15 16.86 -22.02
CA ARG A 519 -10.77 18.09 -22.52
C ARG A 519 -10.39 19.30 -21.66
N LEU A 520 -10.42 19.14 -20.33
CA LEU A 520 -9.99 20.18 -19.39
C LEU A 520 -8.51 20.52 -19.59
N PHE A 521 -7.63 19.52 -19.63
CA PHE A 521 -6.20 19.70 -19.82
C PHE A 521 -5.88 20.47 -21.11
N HIS A 522 -6.42 20.02 -22.24
CA HIS A 522 -6.18 20.67 -23.51
C HIS A 522 -6.66 22.12 -23.56
N ARG A 523 -7.84 22.40 -22.94
CA ARG A 523 -8.35 23.77 -22.88
C ARG A 523 -7.49 24.66 -21.98
N ILE A 524 -7.08 24.16 -20.81
CA ILE A 524 -6.18 24.88 -19.91
C ILE A 524 -4.83 25.14 -20.58
N ALA A 525 -4.22 24.11 -21.18
CA ALA A 525 -2.95 24.24 -21.90
C ALA A 525 -3.04 25.25 -23.06
N GLN A 526 -4.18 25.28 -23.80
CA GLN A 526 -4.44 26.27 -24.84
C GLN A 526 -4.45 27.70 -24.26
N LEU A 527 -5.17 27.92 -23.16
CA LEU A 527 -5.25 29.23 -22.49
C LEU A 527 -3.85 29.68 -22.01
N TYR A 528 -3.08 28.78 -21.40
CA TYR A 528 -1.71 29.09 -20.99
C TYR A 528 -0.79 29.47 -22.16
N ARG A 529 -0.95 28.83 -23.34
CA ARG A 529 -0.21 29.22 -24.56
C ARG A 529 -0.62 30.58 -25.09
N GLN A 530 -1.90 30.94 -24.96
CA GLN A 530 -2.46 32.18 -25.50
C GLN A 530 -2.26 33.38 -24.58
N GLU A 531 -2.43 33.17 -23.28
CA GLU A 531 -2.53 34.25 -22.30
C GLU A 531 -1.34 34.31 -21.33
N GLY A 532 -0.50 33.24 -21.37
CA GLY A 532 0.56 33.06 -20.35
C GLY A 532 -0.02 32.61 -19.03
N GLY A 533 0.66 32.96 -17.93
CA GLY A 533 0.26 32.61 -16.56
C GLY A 533 1.45 32.30 -15.69
N VAL A 534 1.19 31.79 -14.48
CA VAL A 534 2.24 31.40 -13.54
C VAL A 534 2.80 30.05 -13.96
N ASN A 535 4.10 29.95 -14.15
CA ASN A 535 4.81 28.73 -14.53
C ASN A 535 4.22 28.00 -15.75
N PRO A 536 4.09 28.66 -16.92
CA PRO A 536 3.41 28.10 -18.08
C PRO A 536 4.03 26.78 -18.55
N ASP A 537 5.34 26.62 -18.43
CA ASP A 537 6.06 25.42 -18.85
C ASP A 537 5.58 24.17 -18.10
N GLN A 538 5.13 24.30 -16.88
CA GLN A 538 4.62 23.22 -16.05
C GLN A 538 3.39 22.53 -16.68
N ILE A 539 2.62 23.25 -17.50
CA ILE A 539 1.46 22.74 -18.22
C ILE A 539 1.80 22.50 -19.71
N THR A 540 2.43 23.49 -20.34
CA THR A 540 2.58 23.49 -21.79
C THR A 540 3.60 22.50 -22.31
N LYS A 541 4.54 22.05 -21.46
CA LYS A 541 5.54 21.01 -21.80
C LYS A 541 5.09 19.59 -21.46
N VAL A 542 3.95 19.41 -20.78
CA VAL A 542 3.46 18.07 -20.46
C VAL A 542 3.01 17.36 -21.73
N ASN A 543 3.45 16.13 -21.88
CA ASN A 543 2.94 15.21 -22.90
C ASN A 543 1.55 14.71 -22.48
N TRP A 544 0.51 15.09 -23.23
CA TRP A 544 -0.88 14.67 -23.01
C TRP A 544 -1.53 14.20 -24.31
N ASP A 545 -0.75 13.52 -25.17
CA ASP A 545 -1.27 13.02 -26.44
C ASP A 545 -1.58 11.52 -26.35
N TYR A 546 -2.78 11.23 -25.85
CA TYR A 546 -3.30 9.87 -25.70
C TYR A 546 -4.37 9.60 -26.75
N ARG A 547 -3.94 9.51 -28.02
CA ARG A 547 -4.81 9.29 -29.16
C ARG A 547 -4.43 8.03 -29.93
N ASN A 548 -5.46 7.45 -30.58
CA ASN A 548 -5.25 6.41 -31.57
C ASN A 548 -4.72 7.00 -32.89
N PRO A 549 -4.33 6.17 -33.87
CA PRO A 549 -3.88 6.64 -35.18
C PRO A 549 -4.91 7.46 -35.95
N GLN A 550 -6.21 7.40 -35.60
CA GLN A 550 -7.29 8.17 -36.17
C GLN A 550 -7.49 9.55 -35.47
N GLY A 551 -6.63 9.86 -34.49
CA GLY A 551 -6.68 11.13 -33.76
C GLY A 551 -7.73 11.21 -32.64
N GLN A 552 -8.40 10.10 -32.31
CA GLN A 552 -9.39 10.02 -31.25
C GLN A 552 -8.74 9.68 -29.92
N LEU A 553 -9.28 10.19 -28.80
CA LEU A 553 -8.85 9.83 -27.45
C LEU A 553 -9.01 8.32 -27.26
N ASP A 554 -7.94 7.68 -26.77
CA ASP A 554 -7.88 6.22 -26.58
C ASP A 554 -7.22 5.87 -25.25
N ILE A 555 -7.97 5.24 -24.36
CA ILE A 555 -7.47 4.80 -23.03
C ILE A 555 -6.32 3.77 -23.16
N LYS A 556 -6.24 3.04 -24.27
CA LYS A 556 -5.14 2.11 -24.56
C LYS A 556 -3.81 2.85 -24.77
N ALA A 557 -3.85 4.07 -25.32
CA ALA A 557 -2.65 4.89 -25.40
C ALA A 557 -2.13 5.29 -23.99
N VAL A 558 -3.04 5.52 -23.02
CA VAL A 558 -2.65 5.73 -21.62
C VAL A 558 -2.04 4.46 -21.04
N ALA A 559 -2.66 3.30 -21.30
CA ALA A 559 -2.12 2.02 -20.86
C ALA A 559 -0.76 1.71 -21.46
N HIS A 560 -0.52 2.06 -22.74
CA HIS A 560 0.79 2.02 -23.40
C HIS A 560 1.83 2.87 -22.65
N ALA A 561 1.46 4.09 -22.29
CA ALA A 561 2.31 5.00 -21.52
C ALA A 561 2.66 4.42 -20.12
N ILE A 562 1.67 3.83 -19.42
CA ILE A 562 1.87 3.18 -18.13
C ILE A 562 2.83 1.98 -18.26
N ASN A 563 2.61 1.11 -19.26
CA ASN A 563 3.45 -0.04 -19.53
C ASN A 563 4.92 0.32 -19.77
N GLY A 564 5.11 1.40 -20.49
CA GLY A 564 6.41 1.83 -20.97
C GLY A 564 6.81 1.27 -22.33
N TYR A 565 7.64 2.04 -22.99
CA TYR A 565 8.11 1.78 -24.35
C TYR A 565 9.51 2.36 -24.58
N SER A 566 10.17 1.86 -25.63
CA SER A 566 11.43 2.45 -26.13
C SER A 566 11.13 3.77 -26.85
N THR A 567 11.76 4.86 -26.44
CA THR A 567 11.61 6.17 -27.12
C THR A 567 12.17 6.19 -28.53
N LYS A 568 13.11 5.28 -28.84
CA LYS A 568 13.73 5.14 -30.17
C LYS A 568 12.87 4.38 -31.15
N THR A 569 12.15 3.35 -30.69
CA THR A 569 11.42 2.43 -31.60
C THR A 569 9.91 2.44 -31.40
N GLY A 570 9.40 3.01 -30.31
CA GLY A 570 7.99 2.95 -29.92
C GLY A 570 7.54 1.56 -29.44
N LYS A 571 8.42 0.54 -29.40
CA LYS A 571 8.08 -0.81 -28.97
C LYS A 571 7.79 -0.84 -27.47
N LEU A 572 6.75 -1.58 -27.07
CA LEU A 572 6.42 -1.84 -25.68
C LEU A 572 7.57 -2.58 -24.97
N LEU A 573 7.84 -2.20 -23.74
CA LEU A 573 8.75 -2.91 -22.87
C LEU A 573 8.10 -4.22 -22.37
N LYS A 574 8.90 -5.27 -22.29
CA LYS A 574 8.49 -6.58 -21.78
C LYS A 574 8.46 -6.62 -20.24
N GLY A 575 9.13 -5.68 -19.60
CA GLY A 575 9.19 -5.58 -18.16
C GLY A 575 10.05 -4.42 -17.68
N TYR A 576 9.97 -4.13 -16.40
CA TYR A 576 10.74 -3.06 -15.77
C TYR A 576 12.27 -3.23 -15.85
N GLY A 577 12.74 -4.46 -16.09
CA GLY A 577 14.18 -4.73 -16.28
C GLY A 577 14.79 -4.05 -17.51
N GLU A 578 13.95 -3.69 -18.49
CA GLU A 578 14.37 -3.00 -19.71
C GLU A 578 14.47 -1.48 -19.56
N LEU A 579 14.03 -0.92 -18.42
CA LEU A 579 14.09 0.51 -18.15
C LEU A 579 15.53 1.01 -18.05
N THR A 580 15.77 2.19 -18.61
CA THR A 580 17.07 2.86 -18.61
C THR A 580 17.00 4.21 -17.90
N ALA A 581 18.15 4.76 -17.55
CA ALA A 581 18.23 6.07 -16.89
C ALA A 581 18.77 7.18 -17.83
N ASP A 582 18.88 6.92 -19.13
CA ASP A 582 19.44 7.80 -20.17
C ASP A 582 18.38 8.42 -21.09
N GLY A 583 17.10 8.16 -20.82
CA GLY A 583 15.98 8.64 -21.61
C GLY A 583 15.62 7.79 -22.82
N ASP A 584 16.25 6.65 -23.04
CA ASP A 584 15.93 5.70 -24.11
C ASP A 584 14.64 4.93 -23.86
N THR A 585 14.10 5.03 -22.65
CA THR A 585 12.79 4.49 -22.26
C THR A 585 11.90 5.53 -21.62
N ALA A 586 10.60 5.43 -21.89
CA ALA A 586 9.54 6.16 -21.23
C ALA A 586 8.59 5.16 -20.56
N CYS A 587 8.18 5.42 -19.33
CA CYS A 587 7.30 4.50 -18.59
C CYS A 587 6.55 5.25 -17.49
N GLY A 588 5.24 5.30 -17.60
CA GLY A 588 4.39 5.97 -16.61
C GLY A 588 4.43 5.35 -15.22
N MET A 589 4.66 4.02 -15.14
CA MET A 589 4.73 3.33 -13.86
C MET A 589 5.55 2.02 -13.96
N TRP A 590 6.77 2.04 -13.46
CA TRP A 590 7.73 0.94 -13.57
C TRP A 590 7.22 -0.43 -13.09
N ILE A 591 6.36 -0.47 -12.03
CA ILE A 591 5.84 -1.74 -11.50
C ILE A 591 4.81 -2.42 -12.41
N TYR A 592 4.28 -1.71 -13.38
CA TYR A 592 3.40 -2.26 -14.42
C TYR A 592 4.13 -2.45 -15.75
N GLY A 593 5.44 -2.24 -15.78
CA GLY A 593 6.25 -2.54 -16.95
C GLY A 593 6.00 -3.96 -17.44
N GLY A 594 5.59 -4.12 -18.69
CA GLY A 594 5.26 -5.40 -19.30
C GLY A 594 3.84 -5.91 -19.09
N TYR A 595 2.94 -5.18 -18.45
CA TYR A 595 1.57 -5.65 -18.23
C TYR A 595 0.72 -5.69 -19.52
N PHE A 596 1.12 -4.92 -20.54
CA PHE A 596 0.55 -4.94 -21.87
C PHE A 596 1.48 -5.57 -22.92
N ASN A 597 2.38 -6.42 -22.53
CA ASN A 597 3.27 -7.10 -23.45
C ASN A 597 2.50 -8.13 -24.29
N ASN A 598 2.64 -8.07 -25.61
CA ASN A 598 2.24 -9.12 -26.52
C ASN A 598 3.42 -9.51 -27.43
N GLU A 599 3.55 -10.80 -27.68
CA GLU A 599 4.66 -11.34 -28.49
C GLU A 599 4.60 -10.90 -29.96
N ASN A 600 3.45 -10.46 -30.46
CA ASN A 600 3.22 -10.09 -31.86
C ASN A 600 3.44 -8.61 -32.12
N GLU A 601 3.90 -7.83 -31.15
CA GLU A 601 4.16 -6.39 -31.26
C GLU A 601 2.92 -5.56 -31.69
N LYS A 602 1.73 -6.16 -31.68
CA LYS A 602 0.48 -5.49 -31.98
C LYS A 602 -0.17 -5.08 -30.68
N TRP A 603 -0.53 -3.82 -30.62
CA TRP A 603 -1.33 -3.30 -29.53
C TRP A 603 -2.74 -3.89 -29.62
N ASP A 604 -2.99 -4.91 -28.84
CA ASP A 604 -4.28 -5.57 -28.73
C ASP A 604 -4.60 -5.85 -27.27
N ALA A 605 -5.56 -5.12 -26.71
CA ALA A 605 -6.01 -5.29 -25.34
C ALA A 605 -6.47 -6.72 -25.02
N MET A 606 -6.95 -7.46 -26.01
CA MET A 606 -7.39 -8.84 -25.85
C MET A 606 -6.23 -9.84 -25.81
N ALA A 607 -5.07 -9.47 -26.31
CA ALA A 607 -3.87 -10.30 -26.30
C ALA A 607 -3.04 -10.13 -25.03
N GLN A 608 -3.47 -9.27 -24.11
CA GLN A 608 -2.71 -8.90 -22.91
C GLN A 608 -2.77 -9.96 -21.83
N PRO A 609 -1.74 -10.02 -20.95
CA PRO A 609 -1.75 -10.91 -19.79
C PRO A 609 -2.92 -10.70 -18.85
N CYS A 610 -3.46 -9.46 -18.75
CA CYS A 610 -4.64 -9.18 -17.93
C CYS A 610 -5.95 -9.76 -18.51
N THR A 611 -5.92 -10.27 -19.73
CA THR A 611 -7.05 -10.96 -20.35
C THR A 611 -6.79 -12.46 -20.27
N ARG A 612 -7.46 -13.12 -19.36
CA ARG A 612 -7.28 -14.54 -19.12
C ARG A 612 -7.62 -15.40 -20.35
N ARG A 613 -6.77 -16.38 -20.66
CA ARG A 613 -6.93 -17.31 -21.77
C ARG A 613 -7.32 -18.73 -21.33
N SER A 614 -6.82 -19.17 -20.18
CA SER A 614 -6.98 -20.53 -19.70
C SER A 614 -7.17 -20.62 -18.20
N LEU A 615 -7.86 -21.67 -17.76
CA LEU A 615 -7.94 -22.08 -16.35
C LEU A 615 -6.85 -23.11 -15.99
N ALA A 616 -5.96 -23.43 -16.93
CA ALA A 616 -4.88 -24.35 -16.67
C ALA A 616 -4.01 -23.86 -15.50
N ASP A 617 -3.77 -24.75 -14.59
CA ASP A 617 -2.92 -24.55 -13.43
C ASP A 617 -2.06 -25.79 -13.21
N PRO A 618 -0.97 -25.97 -13.96
CA PRO A 618 -0.11 -27.14 -13.86
C PRO A 618 0.50 -27.35 -12.48
N SER A 619 0.63 -26.27 -11.70
CA SER A 619 1.16 -26.32 -10.33
C SER A 619 0.22 -27.00 -9.35
N GLY A 620 -1.11 -27.01 -9.61
CA GLY A 620 -2.14 -27.41 -8.66
C GLY A 620 -2.30 -26.46 -7.46
N LEU A 621 -1.53 -25.36 -7.42
CA LEU A 621 -1.52 -24.40 -6.31
C LEU A 621 -2.42 -23.18 -6.51
N GLY A 622 -3.12 -23.09 -7.63
CA GLY A 622 -3.96 -21.93 -7.96
C GLY A 622 -3.17 -20.75 -8.48
N LEU A 623 -2.00 -20.96 -9.09
CA LEU A 623 -1.13 -19.90 -9.59
C LEU A 623 -1.61 -19.31 -10.91
N TYR A 624 -2.31 -20.08 -11.73
CA TYR A 624 -2.93 -19.63 -12.98
C TYR A 624 -2.00 -18.77 -13.83
N SER A 625 -1.04 -19.40 -14.50
CA SER A 625 0.06 -18.73 -15.23
C SER A 625 -0.39 -17.73 -16.28
N GLU A 626 -1.61 -17.88 -16.83
CA GLU A 626 -2.16 -17.00 -17.85
C GLU A 626 -2.93 -15.78 -17.33
N PHE A 627 -3.07 -15.63 -16.01
CA PHE A 627 -3.54 -14.38 -15.43
C PHE A 627 -2.39 -13.39 -15.28
N SER A 628 -2.71 -12.10 -15.42
CA SER A 628 -1.79 -11.03 -15.12
C SER A 628 -1.93 -10.56 -13.67
N PHE A 629 -0.79 -10.37 -13.03
CA PHE A 629 -0.69 -9.81 -11.68
C PHE A 629 0.08 -8.51 -11.74
N SER A 630 -0.48 -7.48 -11.13
CA SER A 630 0.28 -6.27 -10.90
C SER A 630 1.45 -6.60 -9.98
N TRP A 631 2.62 -6.06 -10.29
CA TRP A 631 3.69 -5.87 -9.38
C TRP A 631 4.41 -7.05 -8.72
N PRO A 632 5.73 -6.90 -8.73
CA PRO A 632 6.44 -6.61 -9.93
C PRO A 632 6.57 -7.89 -10.75
N ALA A 633 6.68 -7.74 -12.07
CA ALA A 633 6.95 -8.84 -13.00
C ALA A 633 6.02 -10.05 -12.84
N ASN A 634 4.70 -9.80 -12.71
CA ASN A 634 3.69 -10.84 -12.77
C ASN A 634 3.78 -11.95 -11.69
N ARG A 635 4.37 -11.66 -10.53
CA ARG A 635 4.47 -12.61 -9.41
C ARG A 635 3.13 -12.81 -8.72
N ARG A 636 2.78 -14.07 -8.43
CA ARG A 636 1.55 -14.44 -7.72
C ARG A 636 1.76 -14.35 -6.22
N ILE A 637 2.88 -14.88 -5.75
CA ILE A 637 3.27 -14.85 -4.35
C ILE A 637 4.56 -14.03 -4.25
N LEU A 638 4.49 -12.92 -3.54
CA LEU A 638 5.64 -12.03 -3.35
C LEU A 638 6.64 -12.68 -2.39
N TYR A 639 7.92 -12.43 -2.66
CA TYR A 639 9.03 -12.92 -1.83
C TYR A 639 9.19 -14.43 -1.87
N ASN A 640 8.78 -15.06 -2.98
CA ASN A 640 8.70 -16.51 -3.12
C ASN A 640 10.06 -17.25 -3.08
N ARG A 641 11.18 -16.52 -3.19
CA ARG A 641 12.51 -17.09 -2.89
C ARG A 641 12.58 -17.64 -1.46
N ALA A 642 11.86 -17.02 -0.53
CA ALA A 642 11.80 -17.44 0.87
C ALA A 642 10.99 -18.74 1.10
N SER A 643 10.35 -19.30 0.05
CA SER A 643 9.71 -20.63 0.11
C SER A 643 10.70 -21.81 0.13
N ALA A 644 11.99 -21.52 -0.03
CA ALA A 644 13.06 -22.52 -0.01
C ALA A 644 14.18 -22.11 0.96
N ASP A 645 14.98 -23.09 1.40
CA ASP A 645 16.17 -22.85 2.21
C ASP A 645 17.26 -22.12 1.40
N MET A 646 18.39 -21.82 2.04
CA MET A 646 19.52 -21.14 1.37
C MET A 646 20.17 -21.97 0.29
N ASN A 647 19.96 -23.30 0.26
CA ASN A 647 20.41 -24.21 -0.78
C ASN A 647 19.37 -24.33 -1.92
N GLY A 648 18.25 -23.64 -1.82
CA GLY A 648 17.18 -23.67 -2.81
C GLY A 648 16.25 -24.88 -2.71
N LYS A 649 16.28 -25.62 -1.58
CA LYS A 649 15.35 -26.72 -1.32
C LYS A 649 14.05 -26.18 -0.73
N PRO A 650 12.87 -26.46 -1.35
CA PRO A 650 11.59 -26.04 -0.83
C PRO A 650 11.32 -26.54 0.59
N TRP A 651 10.76 -25.69 1.46
CA TRP A 651 10.31 -26.11 2.80
C TRP A 651 9.24 -27.21 2.69
N ASN A 652 8.33 -27.06 1.76
CA ASN A 652 7.32 -28.07 1.45
C ASN A 652 7.35 -28.40 -0.05
N PRO A 653 7.87 -29.59 -0.43
CA PRO A 653 7.92 -29.98 -1.83
C PRO A 653 6.55 -30.07 -2.52
N ASN A 654 5.46 -30.31 -1.76
CA ASN A 654 4.10 -30.34 -2.29
C ASN A 654 3.50 -28.95 -2.55
N LYS A 655 4.16 -27.90 -2.05
CA LYS A 655 3.78 -26.50 -2.23
C LYS A 655 4.94 -25.69 -2.86
N MET A 656 5.73 -26.32 -3.70
CA MET A 656 6.93 -25.73 -4.31
C MET A 656 6.58 -24.53 -5.19
N LEU A 657 7.17 -23.38 -4.91
CA LEU A 657 7.11 -22.18 -5.74
C LEU A 657 8.39 -22.04 -6.57
N VAL A 658 9.53 -22.20 -5.93
CA VAL A 658 10.87 -22.17 -6.54
C VAL A 658 11.73 -23.29 -5.94
N GLU A 659 12.61 -23.89 -6.76
CA GLU A 659 13.54 -24.95 -6.37
C GLU A 659 14.83 -24.83 -7.17
N TRP A 660 15.99 -25.08 -6.54
CA TRP A 660 17.28 -25.19 -7.23
C TRP A 660 17.56 -26.66 -7.52
N ASP A 661 17.68 -27.01 -8.80
CA ASP A 661 17.93 -28.40 -9.26
C ASP A 661 19.40 -28.84 -9.24
N GLY A 662 20.29 -27.96 -8.75
CA GLY A 662 21.75 -28.14 -8.78
C GLY A 662 22.44 -27.37 -9.93
N SER A 663 21.68 -26.86 -10.88
CA SER A 663 22.20 -26.11 -12.03
C SER A 663 21.41 -24.84 -12.36
N ARG A 664 20.11 -24.83 -12.10
CA ARG A 664 19.19 -23.73 -12.38
C ARG A 664 18.03 -23.71 -11.39
N TRP A 665 17.30 -22.58 -11.39
CA TRP A 665 16.03 -22.48 -10.69
C TRP A 665 14.89 -23.09 -11.53
N ILE A 666 14.09 -23.94 -10.88
CA ILE A 666 12.81 -24.43 -11.39
C ILE A 666 11.72 -23.60 -10.69
N ASN A 667 10.78 -23.07 -11.46
CA ASN A 667 9.78 -22.14 -10.96
C ASN A 667 8.37 -22.58 -11.34
N ASN A 668 7.46 -22.65 -10.36
CA ASN A 668 6.02 -22.72 -10.58
C ASN A 668 5.37 -21.33 -10.60
N ASP A 669 6.00 -20.34 -9.93
CA ASP A 669 5.68 -18.92 -10.02
C ASP A 669 6.89 -18.14 -10.54
N VAL A 670 6.69 -16.92 -11.01
CA VAL A 670 7.82 -16.05 -11.39
C VAL A 670 8.73 -15.86 -10.17
N GLY A 671 9.97 -16.28 -10.31
CA GLY A 671 10.92 -16.25 -9.19
C GLY A 671 11.18 -14.83 -8.67
N ASP A 672 11.21 -14.70 -7.36
CA ASP A 672 11.42 -13.42 -6.68
C ASP A 672 12.89 -13.25 -6.29
N PHE A 673 13.75 -13.34 -7.27
CA PHE A 673 15.20 -13.25 -7.18
C PHE A 673 15.79 -12.88 -8.55
N VAL A 674 17.09 -12.58 -8.62
CA VAL A 674 17.83 -12.42 -9.86
C VAL A 674 18.25 -13.82 -10.33
N GLU A 675 17.78 -14.26 -11.50
CA GLU A 675 18.06 -15.60 -12.03
C GLU A 675 19.47 -15.76 -12.59
N THR A 676 20.03 -14.68 -13.12
CA THR A 676 21.35 -14.69 -13.75
C THR A 676 22.16 -13.46 -13.35
N ARG A 677 23.48 -13.60 -13.45
CA ARG A 677 24.46 -12.50 -13.32
C ARG A 677 25.50 -12.60 -14.43
N VAL A 678 26.25 -11.54 -14.62
CA VAL A 678 27.37 -11.55 -15.57
C VAL A 678 28.67 -11.76 -14.82
N GLU A 679 29.41 -12.83 -15.13
CA GLU A 679 30.76 -13.12 -14.65
C GLU A 679 31.70 -13.28 -15.84
N ASP A 680 32.82 -12.55 -15.86
CA ASP A 680 33.82 -12.61 -16.94
C ASP A 680 33.21 -12.48 -18.35
N GLY A 681 32.20 -11.60 -18.50
CA GLY A 681 31.49 -11.37 -19.76
C GLY A 681 30.52 -12.50 -20.16
N LYS A 682 30.27 -13.48 -19.30
CA LYS A 682 29.33 -14.58 -19.53
C LYS A 682 28.15 -14.48 -18.56
N VAL A 683 26.96 -14.80 -19.06
CA VAL A 683 25.76 -14.91 -18.24
C VAL A 683 25.81 -16.25 -17.50
N VAL A 684 25.81 -16.21 -16.16
CA VAL A 684 25.81 -17.40 -15.29
C VAL A 684 24.59 -17.42 -14.41
N PRO A 685 24.09 -18.60 -14.01
CA PRO A 685 23.00 -18.71 -13.04
C PRO A 685 23.40 -18.11 -11.69
N VAL A 686 22.42 -17.49 -11.02
CA VAL A 686 22.62 -17.04 -9.64
C VAL A 686 22.63 -18.27 -8.72
N PRO A 687 23.63 -18.41 -7.83
CA PRO A 687 23.70 -19.54 -6.91
C PRO A 687 22.48 -19.57 -5.96
N PRO A 688 22.11 -20.74 -5.43
CA PRO A 688 20.93 -20.90 -4.59
C PRO A 688 20.97 -20.10 -3.28
N ASN A 689 22.15 -19.67 -2.83
CA ASN A 689 22.33 -18.89 -1.59
C ASN A 689 21.96 -17.38 -1.72
N ASN A 690 21.32 -16.96 -2.80
CA ASN A 690 20.80 -15.61 -2.92
C ASN A 690 19.62 -15.37 -1.98
N LYS A 691 19.38 -14.08 -1.63
CA LYS A 691 18.29 -13.68 -0.74
C LYS A 691 16.95 -13.58 -1.45
N ALA A 692 15.88 -13.60 -0.66
CA ALA A 692 14.55 -13.21 -1.12
C ALA A 692 14.51 -11.72 -1.50
N PHE A 693 13.62 -11.38 -2.40
CA PHE A 693 13.46 -10.04 -2.94
C PHE A 693 12.65 -9.13 -1.99
N PHE A 694 13.08 -8.98 -0.76
CA PHE A 694 12.53 -7.93 0.07
C PHE A 694 13.02 -6.57 -0.42
N MET A 695 12.10 -5.62 -0.55
CA MET A 695 12.40 -4.29 -1.11
C MET A 695 12.89 -3.31 -0.04
N THR A 696 13.57 -3.82 0.94
CA THR A 696 14.37 -3.08 1.90
C THR A 696 15.78 -2.93 1.33
N TRP A 697 16.57 -1.99 1.84
CA TRP A 697 17.96 -1.87 1.41
C TRP A 697 18.83 -3.01 1.95
N GLU A 698 18.46 -3.62 3.08
CA GLU A 698 19.11 -4.77 3.66
C GLU A 698 18.86 -6.07 2.90
N GLN A 699 17.84 -6.08 2.04
CA GLN A 699 17.31 -7.27 1.38
C GLN A 699 16.77 -8.33 2.38
N ASP A 700 16.56 -7.95 3.63
CA ASP A 700 15.98 -8.75 4.71
C ASP A 700 14.66 -8.12 5.16
N ALA A 701 13.66 -8.93 5.51
CA ALA A 701 12.44 -8.46 6.14
C ALA A 701 12.71 -7.98 7.58
N ARG A 702 11.94 -7.00 8.04
CA ARG A 702 12.21 -6.36 9.34
C ARG A 702 11.26 -6.82 10.43
N LEU A 703 11.76 -7.56 11.40
CA LEU A 703 11.14 -7.78 12.70
C LEU A 703 11.19 -6.51 13.56
N PHE A 704 12.32 -5.82 13.55
CA PHE A 704 12.54 -4.51 14.16
C PHE A 704 12.67 -3.47 13.06
N SER A 705 11.81 -2.44 13.05
CA SER A 705 11.70 -1.52 11.92
C SER A 705 12.03 -0.08 12.30
N TYR A 706 13.31 0.29 12.22
CA TYR A 706 13.80 1.64 12.54
C TYR A 706 13.17 2.77 11.68
N PRO A 707 12.67 2.55 10.44
CA PRO A 707 12.04 3.64 9.68
C PRO A 707 10.61 3.96 10.10
N MET A 708 9.99 3.16 10.98
CA MET A 708 8.69 3.50 11.55
C MET A 708 8.78 4.77 12.39
N LYS A 709 7.84 5.70 12.19
CA LYS A 709 7.84 6.96 12.93
C LYS A 709 7.25 6.85 14.34
N ASP A 710 6.41 5.88 14.56
CA ASP A 710 5.64 5.66 15.79
C ASP A 710 6.20 4.54 16.68
N GLY A 711 7.44 4.15 16.44
CA GLY A 711 8.18 3.17 17.20
C GLY A 711 8.62 1.95 16.38
N PRO A 712 9.77 1.35 16.68
CA PRO A 712 10.35 0.26 15.90
C PRO A 712 9.65 -1.08 16.13
N LEU A 713 8.89 -1.21 17.23
CA LEU A 713 8.08 -2.37 17.59
C LEU A 713 6.65 -1.92 17.91
N PRO A 714 5.62 -2.70 17.55
CA PRO A 714 4.25 -2.44 17.98
C PRO A 714 4.11 -2.47 19.51
N GLU A 715 3.55 -1.42 20.07
CA GLU A 715 3.26 -1.28 21.49
C GLU A 715 1.79 -1.00 21.71
N HIS A 716 1.18 -1.64 22.72
CA HIS A 716 -0.22 -1.40 23.04
C HIS A 716 -0.41 -0.07 23.78
N TYR A 717 -1.28 0.75 23.24
CA TYR A 717 -1.87 1.91 23.88
C TYR A 717 -3.38 1.82 23.71
N GLU A 718 -4.14 2.38 24.65
CA GLU A 718 -5.58 2.47 24.49
C GLU A 718 -5.93 3.45 23.36
N PRO A 719 -7.02 3.21 22.60
CA PRO A 719 -7.57 4.22 21.72
C PRO A 719 -7.83 5.53 22.44
N TYR A 720 -7.72 6.66 21.75
CA TYR A 720 -7.93 7.98 22.37
C TYR A 720 -9.31 8.11 23.03
N GLU A 721 -10.32 7.52 22.42
CA GLU A 721 -11.72 7.53 22.90
C GLU A 721 -11.98 6.52 24.01
N SER A 722 -11.06 5.57 24.24
CA SER A 722 -11.27 4.51 25.25
C SER A 722 -11.32 5.08 26.66
N PRO A 723 -12.35 4.79 27.43
CA PRO A 723 -12.40 5.13 28.85
C PRO A 723 -11.60 4.13 29.72
N THR A 724 -11.16 3.01 29.14
CA THR A 724 -10.44 1.94 29.84
C THR A 724 -9.00 2.37 30.09
N LYS A 725 -8.49 2.11 31.27
CA LYS A 725 -7.11 2.40 31.64
C LYS A 725 -6.15 1.45 30.93
N ASN A 726 -5.07 1.98 30.36
CA ASN A 726 -3.98 1.15 29.86
C ASN A 726 -3.25 0.47 31.02
N VAL A 727 -3.12 -0.85 30.95
CA VAL A 727 -2.44 -1.66 31.98
C VAL A 727 -1.13 -2.29 31.46
N MET A 728 -0.77 -2.04 30.20
CA MET A 728 0.45 -2.57 29.57
C MET A 728 1.67 -1.70 29.83
N ASN A 729 1.48 -0.38 29.93
CA ASN A 729 2.53 0.61 30.21
C ASN A 729 1.93 1.86 30.88
N GLY A 730 2.77 2.80 31.28
CA GLY A 730 2.37 4.00 32.00
C GLY A 730 1.65 5.07 31.18
N ARG A 731 1.51 4.90 29.87
CA ARG A 731 0.89 5.88 28.97
C ARG A 731 -0.47 5.40 28.49
N GLN A 732 -1.45 6.29 28.51
CA GLN A 732 -2.83 5.96 28.14
C GLN A 732 -2.99 5.76 26.62
N ASP A 733 -2.57 6.73 25.82
CA ASP A 733 -2.69 6.75 24.37
C ASP A 733 -1.33 6.88 23.70
N SER A 734 -1.25 6.46 22.43
CA SER A 734 -0.03 6.56 21.66
C SER A 734 0.48 8.01 21.58
N PRO A 735 1.76 8.26 21.87
CA PRO A 735 2.32 9.62 21.82
C PRO A 735 2.29 10.21 20.41
N MET A 736 2.28 9.35 19.39
CA MET A 736 2.27 9.75 17.98
C MET A 736 0.89 10.04 17.41
N VAL A 737 -0.19 9.74 18.13
CA VAL A 737 -1.53 10.10 17.71
C VAL A 737 -1.69 11.63 17.82
N GLN A 738 -1.68 12.27 16.68
CA GLN A 738 -1.86 13.71 16.56
C GLN A 738 -3.29 14.01 16.14
N PHE A 739 -4.04 14.62 17.06
CA PHE A 739 -5.28 15.27 16.73
C PHE A 739 -4.96 16.74 16.44
N THR A 740 -5.50 17.28 15.39
CA THR A 740 -5.42 18.72 15.08
C THR A 740 -6.17 19.53 16.13
N LYS A 741 -6.49 20.79 15.89
CA LYS A 741 -7.24 21.69 16.79
C LYS A 741 -8.46 21.07 17.50
N TRP A 742 -8.96 19.93 17.01
CA TRP A 742 -10.10 19.22 17.60
C TRP A 742 -9.79 18.42 18.85
N LYS A 743 -8.52 18.02 19.06
CA LYS A 743 -8.14 17.29 20.26
C LYS A 743 -8.54 18.06 21.53
N GLU A 744 -8.44 19.36 21.52
CA GLU A 744 -8.79 20.23 22.64
C GLU A 744 -10.32 20.32 22.87
N SER A 745 -11.12 20.06 21.82
CA SER A 745 -12.58 20.08 21.89
C SER A 745 -13.22 18.73 22.20
N VAL A 746 -12.45 17.64 22.10
CA VAL A 746 -12.95 16.28 22.39
C VAL A 746 -12.73 15.96 23.86
N LYS A 747 -13.83 15.88 24.61
CA LYS A 747 -13.82 15.43 26.00
C LYS A 747 -13.66 13.90 26.03
N ARG A 748 -12.60 13.41 26.66
CA ARG A 748 -12.45 11.99 26.92
C ARG A 748 -13.47 11.58 27.99
N GLY A 749 -14.25 10.53 27.72
CA GLY A 749 -15.12 9.90 28.69
C GLY A 749 -14.38 8.97 29.66
N ASN A 750 -15.14 8.36 30.56
CA ASN A 750 -14.67 7.30 31.44
C ASN A 750 -15.69 6.16 31.47
N SER A 751 -15.32 4.99 31.99
CA SER A 751 -16.16 3.80 32.00
C SER A 751 -17.40 3.90 32.90
N GLU A 752 -17.44 4.83 33.86
CA GLU A 752 -18.61 5.08 34.71
C GLU A 752 -19.67 5.89 33.93
N GLU A 753 -19.19 6.87 33.13
CA GLU A 753 -20.06 7.73 32.32
C GLU A 753 -20.47 7.04 30.99
N PHE A 754 -19.58 6.24 30.41
CA PHE A 754 -19.76 5.54 29.14
C PHE A 754 -19.37 4.05 29.26
N PRO A 755 -20.22 3.20 29.86
CA PRO A 755 -19.86 1.81 30.13
C PRO A 755 -19.96 0.89 28.91
N ILE A 756 -20.56 1.34 27.81
CA ILE A 756 -20.79 0.52 26.61
C ILE A 756 -19.73 0.83 25.57
N VAL A 757 -19.08 -0.23 25.08
CA VAL A 757 -18.15 -0.14 23.97
C VAL A 757 -18.92 -0.26 22.65
N ALA A 758 -18.76 0.73 21.77
CA ALA A 758 -19.37 0.72 20.46
C ALA A 758 -18.35 0.28 19.39
N THR A 759 -18.82 -0.47 18.41
CA THR A 759 -18.11 -0.77 17.18
C THR A 759 -19.02 -0.59 15.97
N SER A 760 -18.46 -0.33 14.80
CA SER A 760 -19.22 -0.22 13.56
C SER A 760 -18.92 -1.38 12.64
N TYR A 761 -19.87 -1.71 11.76
CA TYR A 761 -19.68 -2.68 10.69
C TYR A 761 -20.46 -2.28 9.44
N SER A 762 -20.03 -2.76 8.29
CA SER A 762 -20.77 -2.58 7.04
C SER A 762 -21.82 -3.67 6.88
N VAL A 763 -23.00 -3.30 6.38
CA VAL A 763 -24.06 -4.24 6.01
C VAL A 763 -23.86 -4.73 4.57
N CYS A 764 -24.38 -5.91 4.23
CA CYS A 764 -24.25 -6.49 2.87
C CYS A 764 -25.00 -5.70 1.81
N GLU A 765 -26.11 -5.10 2.19
CA GLU A 765 -27.03 -4.39 1.30
C GLU A 765 -26.46 -3.07 0.81
N HIS A 766 -25.55 -2.50 1.58
CA HIS A 766 -24.86 -1.25 1.23
C HIS A 766 -23.35 -1.41 1.17
N TRP A 767 -22.77 -1.01 0.05
CA TRP A 767 -21.34 -1.10 -0.15
C TRP A 767 -20.58 0.08 0.48
N GLN A 768 -19.63 -0.22 1.35
CA GLN A 768 -18.82 0.75 2.09
C GLN A 768 -19.71 1.74 2.86
N SER A 769 -19.50 3.04 2.68
CA SER A 769 -20.33 4.11 3.23
C SER A 769 -21.74 4.19 2.61
N GLY A 770 -22.06 3.33 1.65
CA GLY A 770 -23.36 3.32 0.97
C GLY A 770 -23.54 4.40 -0.09
N THR A 771 -22.51 5.16 -0.44
CA THR A 771 -22.59 6.28 -1.38
C THR A 771 -23.23 5.90 -2.71
N GLN A 772 -22.87 4.75 -3.27
CA GLN A 772 -23.42 4.26 -4.54
C GLN A 772 -24.75 3.53 -4.33
N THR A 773 -24.79 2.61 -3.40
CA THR A 773 -25.91 1.67 -3.23
C THR A 773 -27.17 2.33 -2.66
N ARG A 774 -27.04 3.45 -1.94
CA ARG A 774 -28.20 4.25 -1.52
C ARG A 774 -28.92 4.97 -2.65
N ASN A 775 -28.38 4.97 -3.86
CA ASN A 775 -29.07 5.43 -5.08
C ASN A 775 -29.81 4.30 -5.79
N ILE A 776 -29.83 3.08 -5.25
CA ILE A 776 -30.47 1.91 -5.81
C ILE A 776 -31.73 1.63 -4.99
N PRO A 777 -32.95 1.84 -5.54
CA PRO A 777 -34.21 1.81 -4.77
C PRO A 777 -34.44 0.51 -4.03
N TRP A 778 -34.19 -0.66 -4.66
CA TRP A 778 -34.42 -1.96 -4.03
C TRP A 778 -33.44 -2.28 -2.90
N LEU A 779 -32.20 -1.74 -2.94
CA LEU A 779 -31.27 -1.87 -1.82
C LEU A 779 -31.67 -0.98 -0.65
N VAL A 780 -32.20 0.20 -0.95
CA VAL A 780 -32.76 1.12 0.07
C VAL A 780 -34.04 0.54 0.68
N GLU A 781 -34.85 -0.18 -0.08
CA GLU A 781 -36.03 -0.88 0.43
C GLU A 781 -35.64 -1.97 1.44
N ILE A 782 -34.59 -2.76 1.15
CA ILE A 782 -34.11 -3.82 2.03
C ILE A 782 -33.45 -3.25 3.30
N MET A 783 -32.64 -2.19 3.17
CA MET A 783 -31.91 -1.56 4.27
C MET A 783 -32.11 -0.03 4.26
N PRO A 784 -33.25 0.47 4.74
CA PRO A 784 -33.60 1.88 4.58
C PRO A 784 -32.96 2.81 5.60
N ARG A 785 -32.49 2.31 6.76
CA ARG A 785 -32.06 3.14 7.90
C ARG A 785 -30.89 2.53 8.64
N PRO A 786 -30.02 3.36 9.24
CA PRO A 786 -29.08 2.90 10.24
C PRO A 786 -29.81 2.23 11.43
N PHE A 787 -29.16 1.27 12.06
CA PHE A 787 -29.65 0.57 13.23
C PHE A 787 -28.52 0.34 14.24
N VAL A 788 -28.86 -0.01 15.46
CA VAL A 788 -27.92 -0.38 16.52
C VAL A 788 -28.30 -1.78 17.01
N GLU A 789 -27.33 -2.68 17.02
CA GLU A 789 -27.44 -3.97 17.71
C GLU A 789 -26.89 -3.81 19.12
N ILE A 790 -27.61 -4.30 20.13
CA ILE A 790 -27.20 -4.26 21.54
C ILE A 790 -27.20 -5.71 22.03
N SER A 791 -26.07 -6.15 22.62
CA SER A 791 -25.91 -7.48 23.21
C SER A 791 -26.44 -7.54 24.63
#